data_1acbd14e1b467ad9dbbc67155ce77eed
#
_entry.id   1acbd14e1b467ad9dbbc67155ce77eed
#
_cell.length_a   1.000
_cell.length_b   1.000
_cell.length_c   1.000
_cell.angle_alpha   90.00
_cell.angle_beta   90.00
_cell.angle_gamma   90.00
#
_symmetry.space_group_name_H-M   'P 1'
#
loop_
_entity.id
_entity.type
_entity.pdbx_description
1 polymer ?
#
loop_
_entity_poly.entity_id
_entity_poly.type
_entity_poly.pdbx_seq_one_letter_code
_entity_poly.pdbx_strand_id
1 'polypeptide(L)'
;MTLLSVSNAGVDFGATRLFDGITFTVAAGDRWGIVGRNGIGKTTLFKLITGAMQPTRGQVSRQPGLRVSLLEQYRDFGGARTVWEAAAGQFSDLLALEKSLAEQASALGESSSEAALEKYGHDLERFEREGGYTFAPRVDAVLHGLGFDPVEARTRPLERLSGGERGRVGLARQLVSPADVLLLDEPTNHLDLETTDWLEQYLRETDKTIILISHDRAFLAAVVDHVLHVEGGSAAAYTGGYESFIQQREERRLTQQRQFEKQSRIVAAEQDYIARNLAGQNSKQAKGRRKRLERLPRLSAPVGAEGVMALRLESGERGGDQVVVAKDATITVPEPGGERVLIDRFTGRLMRGEVLGLLGPNGAGKSTLLKTLLGERNVASGQLTLGGSIAVAYYRQDLAQVPLDRTLYEVIADLRPTWERRMVQGHLGRFGFSGDEVQRRADSLSGGERARVALAMMMLSRANLLILDEPTNHLDVESIEALEDALEAYDGTVILVSHDRALLRALATKVWVLHNRHLTEFDGSFAEWEAASEERAHAASVSAAEEEQLRRVKERQKTQRREASQPAPPAARGQPAQPAQPAHAARPAGDGRDARRQAREAQKAVEAAEGEVGRLEAQVQALTRALEDPELYTTPAGVLKSAAMGAELERAKRTLDGALERWTAATEAAERAAEAMRRVKA
;
A
#
# COMPACT_ATOMS: atom_id res chain seq x y z
N MET A 1 -18.22 14.61 9.79
CA MET A 1 -18.94 14.19 11.04
C MET A 1 -18.02 13.29 11.83
N THR A 2 -17.84 13.51 13.14
CA THR A 2 -16.93 12.68 13.97
C THR A 2 -17.56 11.31 14.23
N LEU A 3 -16.87 10.24 13.87
CA LEU A 3 -17.28 8.86 14.11
C LEU A 3 -16.70 8.29 15.42
N LEU A 4 -15.47 8.65 15.72
CA LEU A 4 -14.70 8.13 16.84
C LEU A 4 -13.89 9.25 17.50
N SER A 5 -13.83 9.27 18.83
CA SER A 5 -12.96 10.16 19.61
C SER A 5 -12.27 9.39 20.71
N VAL A 6 -10.95 9.50 20.76
CA VAL A 6 -10.09 8.99 21.82
C VAL A 6 -9.58 10.18 22.60
N SER A 7 -9.87 10.25 23.90
CA SER A 7 -9.54 11.38 24.75
C SER A 7 -8.72 10.93 25.96
N ASN A 8 -7.46 11.36 25.99
CA ASN A 8 -6.50 11.11 27.07
C ASN A 8 -6.40 9.62 27.48
N ALA A 9 -6.46 8.71 26.48
CA ALA A 9 -6.48 7.28 26.72
C ALA A 9 -5.10 6.78 27.17
N GLY A 10 -5.09 5.97 28.22
CA GLY A 10 -3.92 5.30 28.74
C GLY A 10 -4.20 3.85 29.06
N VAL A 11 -3.19 2.99 28.89
CA VAL A 11 -3.24 1.56 29.17
C VAL A 11 -2.03 1.14 30.00
N ASP A 12 -2.30 0.45 31.10
CA ASP A 12 -1.31 -0.16 31.95
C ASP A 12 -1.50 -1.69 31.99
N PHE A 13 -0.42 -2.47 31.86
CA PHE A 13 -0.40 -3.91 32.07
C PHE A 13 0.35 -4.22 33.38
N GLY A 14 -0.38 -4.42 34.46
CA GLY A 14 0.19 -4.56 35.78
C GLY A 14 0.99 -3.32 36.21
N ALA A 15 2.29 -3.44 36.40
CA ALA A 15 3.18 -2.33 36.76
C ALA A 15 3.75 -1.59 35.53
N THR A 16 3.57 -2.14 34.32
CA THR A 16 4.15 -1.58 33.10
C THR A 16 3.12 -0.71 32.39
N ARG A 17 3.45 0.56 32.21
CA ARG A 17 2.68 1.49 31.40
C ARG A 17 3.01 1.27 29.94
N LEU A 18 2.00 0.98 29.12
CA LEU A 18 2.16 0.80 27.69
C LEU A 18 2.16 2.16 26.98
N PHE A 19 1.13 2.96 27.20
CA PHE A 19 1.03 4.35 26.74
C PHE A 19 0.08 5.16 27.61
N ASP A 20 0.18 6.49 27.51
CA ASP A 20 -0.63 7.43 28.29
C ASP A 20 -0.96 8.70 27.47
N GLY A 21 -2.14 9.25 27.69
CA GLY A 21 -2.52 10.55 27.14
C GLY A 21 -2.79 10.57 25.64
N ILE A 22 -3.11 9.44 25.00
CA ILE A 22 -3.43 9.40 23.57
C ILE A 22 -4.74 10.15 23.32
N THR A 23 -4.69 11.14 22.43
CA THR A 23 -5.86 11.94 22.05
C THR A 23 -5.88 12.18 20.55
N PHE A 24 -6.95 11.73 19.88
CA PHE A 24 -7.22 12.01 18.47
C PHE A 24 -8.69 11.77 18.15
N THR A 25 -9.14 12.33 17.02
CA THR A 25 -10.53 12.20 16.54
C THR A 25 -10.53 11.76 15.09
N VAL A 26 -11.50 10.91 14.74
CA VAL A 26 -11.64 10.36 13.39
C VAL A 26 -12.99 10.79 12.83
N ALA A 27 -12.99 11.46 11.70
CA ALA A 27 -14.19 11.84 10.97
C ALA A 27 -14.55 10.81 9.88
N ALA A 28 -15.75 10.94 9.32
CA ALA A 28 -16.17 10.09 8.22
C ALA A 28 -15.31 10.36 6.98
N GLY A 29 -14.79 9.30 6.37
CA GLY A 29 -13.93 9.36 5.20
C GLY A 29 -12.44 9.59 5.50
N ASP A 30 -12.04 9.83 6.77
CA ASP A 30 -10.62 9.96 7.13
C ASP A 30 -9.86 8.65 6.91
N ARG A 31 -8.57 8.78 6.54
CA ARG A 31 -7.62 7.68 6.38
C ARG A 31 -6.43 7.88 7.30
N TRP A 32 -6.45 7.20 8.45
CA TRP A 32 -5.44 7.31 9.48
C TRP A 32 -4.39 6.21 9.37
N GLY A 33 -3.11 6.57 9.39
CA GLY A 33 -1.99 5.66 9.57
C GLY A 33 -1.48 5.69 11.01
N ILE A 34 -1.39 4.54 11.69
CA ILE A 34 -0.77 4.44 13.02
C ILE A 34 0.64 3.91 12.86
N VAL A 35 1.62 4.75 13.18
CA VAL A 35 3.05 4.47 13.04
C VAL A 35 3.72 4.44 14.42
N GLY A 36 4.72 3.60 14.59
CA GLY A 36 5.52 3.49 15.82
C GLY A 36 6.19 2.14 15.95
N ARG A 37 7.10 2.00 16.90
CA ARG A 37 7.88 0.78 17.13
C ARG A 37 7.02 -0.45 17.38
N ASN A 38 7.57 -1.63 17.09
CA ASN A 38 6.93 -2.88 17.43
C ASN A 38 6.83 -3.03 18.96
N GLY A 39 5.66 -3.53 19.43
CA GLY A 39 5.39 -3.70 20.87
C GLY A 39 4.93 -2.43 21.60
N ILE A 40 4.84 -1.25 20.95
CA ILE A 40 4.43 0.01 21.61
C ILE A 40 2.92 0.09 21.90
N GLY A 41 2.14 -0.89 21.43
CA GLY A 41 0.70 -0.95 21.72
C GLY A 41 -0.22 -0.55 20.57
N LYS A 42 0.24 -0.54 19.29
CA LYS A 42 -0.58 -0.22 18.12
C LYS A 42 -1.84 -1.11 18.04
N THR A 43 -1.66 -2.43 18.11
CA THR A 43 -2.79 -3.39 18.11
C THR A 43 -3.67 -3.26 19.37
N THR A 44 -3.08 -2.85 20.51
CA THR A 44 -3.85 -2.55 21.74
C THR A 44 -4.77 -1.35 21.52
N LEU A 45 -4.30 -0.32 20.80
CA LEU A 45 -5.14 0.82 20.43
C LEU A 45 -6.33 0.38 19.57
N PHE A 46 -6.16 -0.57 18.65
CA PHE A 46 -7.28 -1.16 17.91
C PHE A 46 -8.29 -1.86 18.84
N LYS A 47 -7.82 -2.60 19.86
CA LYS A 47 -8.70 -3.21 20.87
C LYS A 47 -9.48 -2.17 21.69
N LEU A 48 -8.91 -1.00 21.96
CA LEU A 48 -9.63 0.12 22.57
C LEU A 48 -10.69 0.68 21.61
N ILE A 49 -10.34 0.87 20.34
CA ILE A 49 -11.25 1.39 19.32
C ILE A 49 -12.42 0.45 19.09
N THR A 50 -12.22 -0.86 19.08
CA THR A 50 -13.31 -1.85 18.96
C THR A 50 -14.11 -2.03 20.23
N GLY A 51 -13.57 -1.62 21.38
CA GLY A 51 -14.17 -1.84 22.71
C GLY A 51 -13.94 -3.25 23.25
N ALA A 52 -13.11 -4.05 22.59
CA ALA A 52 -12.65 -5.33 23.12
C ALA A 52 -11.82 -5.16 24.41
N MET A 53 -11.30 -3.94 24.62
CA MET A 53 -10.58 -3.55 25.83
C MET A 53 -11.03 -2.16 26.26
N GLN A 54 -11.08 -1.92 27.59
CA GLN A 54 -11.34 -0.59 28.13
C GLN A 54 -10.00 0.10 28.49
N PRO A 55 -9.87 1.41 28.27
CA PRO A 55 -8.70 2.15 28.70
C PRO A 55 -8.61 2.19 30.22
N THR A 56 -7.39 2.15 30.78
CA THR A 56 -7.14 2.32 32.22
C THR A 56 -7.41 3.77 32.65
N ARG A 57 -7.18 4.72 31.75
CA ARG A 57 -7.40 6.16 31.92
C ARG A 57 -7.97 6.75 30.64
N GLY A 58 -8.73 7.86 30.78
CA GLY A 58 -9.37 8.52 29.64
C GLY A 58 -10.59 7.76 29.15
N GLN A 59 -11.00 8.05 27.92
CA GLN A 59 -12.19 7.45 27.34
C GLN A 59 -12.09 7.32 25.81
N VAL A 60 -12.83 6.34 25.29
CA VAL A 60 -13.04 6.16 23.86
C VAL A 60 -14.54 6.27 23.59
N SER A 61 -14.92 7.28 22.82
CA SER A 61 -16.31 7.54 22.44
C SER A 61 -16.53 7.18 20.97
N ARG A 62 -17.63 6.49 20.68
CA ARG A 62 -18.02 6.08 19.34
C ARG A 62 -19.43 6.56 19.03
N GLN A 63 -19.69 6.90 17.79
CA GLN A 63 -21.04 7.22 17.33
C GLN A 63 -21.95 6.01 17.58
N PRO A 64 -23.17 6.20 18.11
CA PRO A 64 -24.13 5.11 18.26
C PRO A 64 -24.43 4.43 16.92
N GLY A 65 -24.41 3.10 16.91
CA GLY A 65 -24.64 2.30 15.69
C GLY A 65 -23.44 2.18 14.73
N LEU A 66 -22.28 2.75 15.07
CA LEU A 66 -21.06 2.65 14.26
C LEU A 66 -20.59 1.19 14.14
N ARG A 67 -20.49 0.69 12.92
CA ARG A 67 -19.99 -0.64 12.61
C ARG A 67 -18.50 -0.57 12.32
N VAL A 68 -17.70 -1.23 13.17
CA VAL A 68 -16.26 -1.27 13.06
C VAL A 68 -15.83 -2.70 12.71
N SER A 69 -15.04 -2.88 11.65
CA SER A 69 -14.45 -4.16 11.26
C SER A 69 -12.99 -4.18 11.61
N LEU A 70 -12.53 -5.21 12.32
CA LEU A 70 -11.12 -5.44 12.65
C LEU A 70 -10.66 -6.75 12.01
N LEU A 71 -9.51 -6.73 11.35
CA LEU A 71 -8.84 -7.94 10.91
C LEU A 71 -8.19 -8.62 12.13
N GLU A 72 -8.79 -9.69 12.60
CA GLU A 72 -8.23 -10.46 13.70
C GLU A 72 -7.04 -11.30 13.22
N GLN A 73 -5.97 -11.37 14.02
CA GLN A 73 -4.81 -12.21 13.74
C GLN A 73 -5.16 -13.71 13.71
N TYR A 74 -6.18 -14.13 14.48
CA TYR A 74 -6.76 -15.46 14.46
C TYR A 74 -7.85 -15.51 13.40
N ARG A 75 -7.53 -16.18 12.29
CA ARG A 75 -8.38 -16.28 11.10
C ARG A 75 -9.34 -17.44 11.27
N ASP A 76 -10.30 -17.30 12.16
CA ASP A 76 -11.43 -18.20 12.25
C ASP A 76 -12.46 -17.81 11.19
N PHE A 77 -12.63 -18.68 10.21
CA PHE A 77 -13.64 -18.52 9.16
C PHE A 77 -14.96 -19.20 9.50
N GLY A 78 -15.14 -19.64 10.76
CA GLY A 78 -16.31 -20.38 11.18
C GLY A 78 -16.48 -21.69 10.40
N GLY A 79 -17.70 -22.01 9.99
CA GLY A 79 -17.99 -23.22 9.23
C GLY A 79 -17.74 -23.16 7.72
N ALA A 80 -17.05 -22.11 7.20
CA ALA A 80 -16.77 -21.96 5.78
C ALA A 80 -15.85 -23.08 5.28
N ARG A 81 -16.21 -23.69 4.15
CA ARG A 81 -15.45 -24.79 3.53
C ARG A 81 -14.60 -24.31 2.36
N THR A 82 -15.06 -23.29 1.65
CA THR A 82 -14.40 -22.77 0.46
C THR A 82 -13.84 -21.36 0.69
N VAL A 83 -12.92 -20.95 -0.17
CA VAL A 83 -12.31 -19.60 -0.18
C VAL A 83 -13.39 -18.53 -0.30
N TRP A 84 -14.34 -18.74 -1.20
CA TRP A 84 -15.41 -17.81 -1.46
C TRP A 84 -16.35 -17.66 -0.24
N GLU A 85 -16.77 -18.79 0.37
CA GLU A 85 -17.61 -18.77 1.59
C GLU A 85 -16.91 -18.03 2.74
N ALA A 86 -15.59 -18.20 2.88
CA ALA A 86 -14.82 -17.52 3.90
C ALA A 86 -14.77 -16.00 3.69
N ALA A 87 -14.57 -15.56 2.43
CA ALA A 87 -14.60 -14.15 2.07
C ALA A 87 -15.99 -13.54 2.26
N ALA A 88 -17.05 -14.29 1.86
CA ALA A 88 -18.45 -13.88 2.00
C ALA A 88 -19.00 -13.98 3.44
N GLY A 89 -18.20 -14.44 4.41
CA GLY A 89 -18.67 -14.74 5.77
C GLY A 89 -19.33 -13.58 6.54
N GLN A 90 -19.11 -12.33 6.11
CA GLN A 90 -19.82 -11.16 6.67
C GLN A 90 -21.27 -11.02 6.17
N PHE A 91 -21.63 -11.79 5.15
CA PHE A 91 -22.97 -11.79 4.53
C PHE A 91 -23.73 -13.09 4.83
N SER A 92 -23.43 -13.77 5.96
CA SER A 92 -24.10 -15.02 6.35
C SER A 92 -25.62 -14.93 6.34
N ASP A 93 -26.18 -13.80 6.81
CA ASP A 93 -27.61 -13.56 6.85
C ASP A 93 -28.22 -13.40 5.45
N LEU A 94 -27.50 -12.71 4.54
CA LEU A 94 -27.91 -12.58 3.13
C LEU A 94 -27.81 -13.92 2.38
N LEU A 95 -26.77 -14.71 2.64
CA LEU A 95 -26.64 -16.06 2.07
C LEU A 95 -27.76 -17.00 2.56
N ALA A 96 -28.11 -16.93 3.85
CA ALA A 96 -29.23 -17.69 4.40
C ALA A 96 -30.57 -17.23 3.78
N LEU A 97 -30.75 -15.92 3.58
CA LEU A 97 -31.94 -15.36 2.97
C LEU A 97 -32.03 -15.75 1.47
N GLU A 98 -30.92 -15.70 0.72
CA GLU A 98 -30.85 -16.15 -0.68
C GLU A 98 -31.28 -17.61 -0.82
N LYS A 99 -30.76 -18.48 0.06
CA LYS A 99 -31.15 -19.89 0.09
C LYS A 99 -32.63 -20.05 0.42
N SER A 100 -33.14 -19.31 1.42
CA SER A 100 -34.55 -19.31 1.79
C SER A 100 -35.46 -18.86 0.64
N LEU A 101 -35.04 -17.80 -0.10
CA LEU A 101 -35.76 -17.32 -1.28
C LEU A 101 -35.81 -18.38 -2.40
N ALA A 102 -34.71 -19.09 -2.63
CA ALA A 102 -34.66 -20.18 -3.63
C ALA A 102 -35.60 -21.34 -3.24
N GLU A 103 -35.62 -21.71 -1.95
CA GLU A 103 -36.56 -22.73 -1.42
C GLU A 103 -38.02 -22.28 -1.54
N GLN A 104 -38.32 -21.04 -1.19
CA GLN A 104 -39.66 -20.44 -1.29
C GLN A 104 -40.09 -20.38 -2.78
N ALA A 105 -39.23 -19.97 -3.68
CA ALA A 105 -39.54 -19.91 -5.12
C ALA A 105 -39.88 -21.31 -5.68
N SER A 106 -39.14 -22.37 -5.25
CA SER A 106 -39.43 -23.74 -5.63
C SER A 106 -40.79 -24.21 -5.08
N ALA A 107 -41.09 -23.91 -3.84
CA ALA A 107 -42.36 -24.26 -3.20
C ALA A 107 -43.56 -23.55 -3.84
N LEU A 108 -43.40 -22.29 -4.27
CA LEU A 108 -44.46 -21.54 -4.99
C LEU A 108 -44.74 -22.12 -6.40
N GLY A 109 -43.78 -22.80 -7.00
CA GLY A 109 -43.98 -23.52 -8.27
C GLY A 109 -44.86 -24.78 -8.11
N GLU A 110 -44.92 -25.36 -6.91
CA GLU A 110 -45.70 -26.55 -6.61
C GLU A 110 -47.10 -26.23 -6.03
N SER A 111 -47.20 -25.19 -5.17
CA SER A 111 -48.44 -24.74 -4.58
C SER A 111 -48.38 -23.25 -4.19
N SER A 112 -49.17 -22.41 -4.86
CA SER A 112 -49.21 -20.96 -4.56
C SER A 112 -50.34 -20.65 -3.57
N SER A 113 -49.99 -20.33 -2.31
CA SER A 113 -50.91 -19.69 -1.38
C SER A 113 -50.61 -18.19 -1.28
N GLU A 114 -51.62 -17.35 -1.04
CA GLU A 114 -51.49 -15.91 -0.90
C GLU A 114 -50.46 -15.52 0.19
N ALA A 115 -50.48 -16.21 1.33
CA ALA A 115 -49.53 -16.02 2.43
C ALA A 115 -48.07 -16.40 2.06
N ALA A 116 -47.88 -17.40 1.20
CA ALA A 116 -46.54 -17.77 0.71
C ALA A 116 -45.99 -16.75 -0.26
N LEU A 117 -46.83 -16.16 -1.12
CA LEU A 117 -46.45 -15.06 -2.03
C LEU A 117 -46.13 -13.79 -1.26
N GLU A 118 -46.90 -13.44 -0.23
CA GLU A 118 -46.62 -12.27 0.61
C GLU A 118 -45.29 -12.40 1.35
N LYS A 119 -45.00 -13.58 1.93
CA LYS A 119 -43.74 -13.86 2.59
C LYS A 119 -42.55 -13.77 1.61
N TYR A 120 -42.69 -14.37 0.42
CA TYR A 120 -41.66 -14.30 -0.61
C TYR A 120 -41.37 -12.86 -1.05
N GLY A 121 -42.44 -12.05 -1.26
CA GLY A 121 -42.31 -10.64 -1.59
C GLY A 121 -41.58 -9.84 -0.52
N HIS A 122 -41.93 -10.01 0.74
CA HIS A 122 -41.28 -9.34 1.88
C HIS A 122 -39.78 -9.73 2.01
N ASP A 123 -39.48 -11.04 1.89
CA ASP A 123 -38.11 -11.54 1.98
C ASP A 123 -37.28 -11.07 0.77
N LEU A 124 -37.88 -10.96 -0.42
CA LEU A 124 -37.22 -10.45 -1.64
C LEU A 124 -36.89 -8.93 -1.51
N GLU A 125 -37.87 -8.13 -1.02
CA GLU A 125 -37.65 -6.70 -0.75
C GLU A 125 -36.55 -6.49 0.30
N ARG A 126 -36.52 -7.35 1.32
CA ARG A 126 -35.45 -7.35 2.32
C ARG A 126 -34.10 -7.66 1.68
N PHE A 127 -34.03 -8.69 0.86
CA PHE A 127 -32.80 -9.11 0.16
C PHE A 127 -32.27 -7.99 -0.75
N GLU A 128 -33.14 -7.34 -1.51
CA GLU A 128 -32.79 -6.22 -2.38
C GLU A 128 -32.29 -5.01 -1.56
N ARG A 129 -33.03 -4.61 -0.52
CA ARG A 129 -32.65 -3.48 0.33
C ARG A 129 -31.34 -3.68 1.07
N GLU A 130 -31.02 -4.90 1.49
CA GLU A 130 -29.77 -5.25 2.17
C GLU A 130 -28.61 -5.51 1.20
N GLY A 131 -28.82 -5.33 -0.13
CA GLY A 131 -27.79 -5.44 -1.15
C GLY A 131 -27.51 -6.86 -1.63
N GLY A 132 -28.50 -7.74 -1.56
CA GLY A 132 -28.38 -9.15 -1.94
C GLY A 132 -27.91 -9.41 -3.36
N TYR A 133 -28.19 -8.51 -4.33
CA TYR A 133 -27.70 -8.65 -5.71
C TYR A 133 -26.30 -8.09 -5.92
N THR A 134 -25.75 -7.31 -4.96
CA THR A 134 -24.48 -6.60 -5.13
C THR A 134 -23.33 -7.22 -4.34
N PHE A 135 -23.61 -8.01 -3.27
CA PHE A 135 -22.53 -8.53 -2.43
C PHE A 135 -21.68 -9.59 -3.14
N ALA A 136 -22.28 -10.50 -3.91
CA ALA A 136 -21.52 -11.57 -4.57
C ALA A 136 -20.54 -11.04 -5.64
N PRO A 137 -20.92 -10.13 -6.56
CA PRO A 137 -19.97 -9.48 -7.48
C PRO A 137 -18.87 -8.71 -6.73
N ARG A 138 -19.19 -8.09 -5.59
CA ARG A 138 -18.20 -7.39 -4.76
C ARG A 138 -17.20 -8.33 -4.13
N VAL A 139 -17.63 -9.50 -3.62
CA VAL A 139 -16.76 -10.56 -3.12
C VAL A 139 -15.84 -11.07 -4.22
N ASP A 140 -16.41 -11.34 -5.42
CA ASP A 140 -15.66 -11.81 -6.57
C ASP A 140 -14.59 -10.79 -7.01
N ALA A 141 -14.93 -9.51 -7.07
CA ALA A 141 -14.00 -8.43 -7.42
C ALA A 141 -12.84 -8.30 -6.41
N VAL A 142 -13.14 -8.37 -5.11
CA VAL A 142 -12.11 -8.27 -4.06
C VAL A 142 -11.22 -9.52 -4.05
N LEU A 143 -11.78 -10.72 -4.23
CA LEU A 143 -10.99 -11.95 -4.34
C LEU A 143 -10.06 -11.90 -5.55
N HIS A 144 -10.57 -11.44 -6.71
CA HIS A 144 -9.74 -11.26 -7.91
C HIS A 144 -8.58 -10.30 -7.67
N GLY A 145 -8.87 -9.14 -7.06
CA GLY A 145 -7.83 -8.15 -6.75
C GLY A 145 -6.79 -8.63 -5.74
N LEU A 146 -7.13 -9.59 -4.89
CA LEU A 146 -6.20 -10.24 -3.96
C LEU A 146 -5.56 -11.51 -4.55
N GLY A 147 -5.65 -11.69 -5.87
CA GLY A 147 -4.96 -12.77 -6.60
C GLY A 147 -5.61 -14.15 -6.50
N PHE A 148 -6.93 -14.20 -6.27
CA PHE A 148 -7.72 -15.44 -6.37
C PHE A 148 -8.60 -15.42 -7.62
N ASP A 149 -8.64 -16.52 -8.36
CA ASP A 149 -9.66 -16.70 -9.39
C ASP A 149 -11.04 -16.89 -8.72
N PRO A 150 -12.03 -16.02 -8.99
CA PRO A 150 -13.34 -16.10 -8.34
C PRO A 150 -14.09 -17.41 -8.61
N VAL A 151 -13.88 -18.04 -9.77
CA VAL A 151 -14.50 -19.31 -10.13
C VAL A 151 -13.86 -20.45 -9.34
N GLU A 152 -12.52 -20.50 -9.29
CA GLU A 152 -11.79 -21.46 -8.49
C GLU A 152 -12.07 -21.28 -6.99
N ALA A 153 -12.16 -20.05 -6.50
CA ALA A 153 -12.42 -19.72 -5.10
C ALA A 153 -13.73 -20.34 -4.56
N ARG A 154 -14.73 -20.54 -5.42
CA ARG A 154 -16.02 -21.16 -5.05
C ARG A 154 -15.89 -22.64 -4.74
N THR A 155 -14.86 -23.30 -5.24
CA THR A 155 -14.65 -24.76 -5.09
C THR A 155 -13.39 -25.11 -4.29
N ARG A 156 -12.43 -24.19 -4.20
CA ARG A 156 -11.13 -24.42 -3.54
C ARG A 156 -11.28 -24.50 -2.03
N PRO A 157 -10.88 -25.66 -1.39
CA PRO A 157 -10.98 -25.84 0.05
C PRO A 157 -10.02 -24.93 0.82
N LEU A 158 -10.47 -24.35 1.94
CA LEU A 158 -9.66 -23.53 2.85
C LEU A 158 -8.46 -24.27 3.45
N GLU A 159 -8.58 -25.58 3.66
CA GLU A 159 -7.53 -26.41 4.25
C GLU A 159 -6.26 -26.46 3.38
N ARG A 160 -6.40 -26.30 2.07
CA ARG A 160 -5.29 -26.33 1.11
C ARG A 160 -4.57 -24.98 0.94
N LEU A 161 -5.00 -23.96 1.67
CA LEU A 161 -4.38 -22.64 1.60
C LEU A 161 -3.12 -22.57 2.46
N SER A 162 -2.08 -21.94 1.91
CA SER A 162 -0.92 -21.48 2.67
C SER A 162 -1.32 -20.42 3.71
N GLY A 163 -0.43 -20.17 4.69
CA GLY A 163 -0.66 -19.11 5.70
C GLY A 163 -0.87 -17.72 5.09
N GLY A 164 -0.10 -17.38 4.05
CA GLY A 164 -0.26 -16.13 3.31
C GLY A 164 -1.60 -16.04 2.56
N GLU A 165 -2.01 -17.11 1.87
CA GLU A 165 -3.30 -17.16 1.19
C GLU A 165 -4.48 -17.04 2.17
N ARG A 166 -4.41 -17.69 3.32
CA ARG A 166 -5.40 -17.52 4.41
C ARG A 166 -5.47 -16.07 4.87
N GLY A 167 -4.31 -15.36 4.89
CA GLY A 167 -4.23 -13.94 5.18
C GLY A 167 -5.00 -13.09 4.20
N ARG A 168 -4.78 -13.34 2.94
CA ARG A 168 -5.46 -12.62 1.86
C ARG A 168 -6.97 -12.87 1.87
N VAL A 169 -7.42 -14.09 2.18
CA VAL A 169 -8.87 -14.38 2.37
C VAL A 169 -9.45 -13.64 3.57
N GLY A 170 -8.71 -13.56 4.68
CA GLY A 170 -9.13 -12.75 5.84
C GLY A 170 -9.24 -11.27 5.50
N LEU A 171 -8.29 -10.74 4.74
CA LEU A 171 -8.34 -9.37 4.23
C LEU A 171 -9.54 -9.18 3.28
N ALA A 172 -9.78 -10.11 2.35
CA ALA A 172 -10.96 -10.08 1.48
C ALA A 172 -12.26 -9.95 2.29
N ARG A 173 -12.44 -10.83 3.29
CA ARG A 173 -13.60 -10.80 4.18
C ARG A 173 -13.80 -9.44 4.86
N GLN A 174 -12.72 -8.80 5.25
CA GLN A 174 -12.78 -7.49 5.88
C GLN A 174 -13.11 -6.36 4.90
N LEU A 175 -12.48 -6.34 3.72
CA LEU A 175 -12.72 -5.31 2.71
C LEU A 175 -14.16 -5.31 2.19
N VAL A 176 -14.77 -6.48 2.03
CA VAL A 176 -16.17 -6.60 1.62
C VAL A 176 -17.17 -6.31 2.76
N SER A 177 -16.71 -6.28 4.01
CA SER A 177 -17.58 -6.01 5.17
C SER A 177 -18.42 -4.75 4.99
N PRO A 178 -19.70 -4.74 5.41
CA PRO A 178 -20.55 -3.55 5.39
C PRO A 178 -20.22 -2.57 6.53
N ALA A 179 -19.03 -2.60 7.08
CA ALA A 179 -18.58 -1.71 8.15
C ALA A 179 -18.36 -0.27 7.65
N ASP A 180 -18.57 0.68 8.57
CA ASP A 180 -18.36 2.12 8.34
C ASP A 180 -16.87 2.50 8.56
N VAL A 181 -16.19 1.76 9.44
CA VAL A 181 -14.76 1.92 9.74
C VAL A 181 -14.03 0.59 9.56
N LEU A 182 -12.95 0.60 8.79
CA LEU A 182 -12.04 -0.52 8.61
C LEU A 182 -10.76 -0.32 9.45
N LEU A 183 -10.46 -1.28 10.32
CA LEU A 183 -9.21 -1.32 11.08
C LEU A 183 -8.30 -2.38 10.46
N LEU A 184 -7.23 -1.95 9.79
CA LEU A 184 -6.32 -2.83 9.06
C LEU A 184 -4.98 -2.93 9.81
N ASP A 185 -4.65 -4.11 10.35
CA ASP A 185 -3.38 -4.37 11.04
C ASP A 185 -2.43 -5.09 10.09
N GLU A 186 -1.39 -4.38 9.60
CA GLU A 186 -0.39 -4.83 8.64
C GLU A 186 -1.01 -5.51 7.38
N PRO A 187 -1.89 -4.80 6.63
CA PRO A 187 -2.61 -5.42 5.51
C PRO A 187 -1.71 -5.79 4.33
N THR A 188 -0.54 -5.19 4.20
CA THR A 188 0.45 -5.46 3.14
C THR A 188 1.28 -6.72 3.40
N ASN A 189 1.27 -7.26 4.63
CA ASN A 189 1.98 -8.48 4.95
C ASN A 189 1.51 -9.64 4.06
N HIS A 190 2.43 -10.31 3.41
CA HIS A 190 2.19 -11.43 2.49
C HIS A 190 1.51 -11.04 1.15
N LEU A 191 1.38 -9.77 0.84
CA LEU A 191 1.00 -9.30 -0.49
C LEU A 191 2.26 -9.17 -1.36
N ASP A 192 2.12 -9.36 -2.65
CA ASP A 192 3.11 -8.99 -3.65
C ASP A 192 2.82 -7.58 -4.19
N LEU A 193 3.70 -7.07 -5.05
CA LEU A 193 3.58 -5.71 -5.56
C LEU A 193 2.22 -5.47 -6.26
N GLU A 194 1.78 -6.41 -7.12
CA GLU A 194 0.54 -6.27 -7.88
C GLU A 194 -0.70 -6.23 -6.95
N THR A 195 -0.75 -7.12 -5.96
CA THR A 195 -1.86 -7.13 -4.99
C THR A 195 -1.80 -5.93 -4.04
N THR A 196 -0.62 -5.42 -3.74
CA THR A 196 -0.45 -4.20 -2.93
C THR A 196 -0.94 -2.97 -3.70
N ASP A 197 -0.59 -2.82 -4.98
CA ASP A 197 -1.04 -1.72 -5.84
C ASP A 197 -2.57 -1.75 -5.99
N TRP A 198 -3.15 -2.94 -6.18
CA TRP A 198 -4.60 -3.08 -6.20
C TRP A 198 -5.26 -2.67 -4.87
N LEU A 199 -4.67 -3.08 -3.74
CA LEU A 199 -5.19 -2.72 -2.41
C LEU A 199 -5.12 -1.20 -2.17
N GLU A 200 -4.03 -0.55 -2.58
CA GLU A 200 -3.91 0.92 -2.53
C GLU A 200 -5.04 1.59 -3.28
N GLN A 201 -5.25 1.19 -4.54
CA GLN A 201 -6.32 1.75 -5.36
C GLN A 201 -7.69 1.52 -4.72
N TYR A 202 -7.98 0.31 -4.25
CA TYR A 202 -9.24 -0.01 -3.58
C TYR A 202 -9.48 0.87 -2.34
N LEU A 203 -8.44 1.08 -1.49
CA LEU A 203 -8.54 1.90 -0.29
C LEU A 203 -8.64 3.40 -0.60
N ARG A 204 -8.11 3.85 -1.73
CA ARG A 204 -8.24 5.24 -2.20
C ARG A 204 -9.63 5.54 -2.77
N GLU A 205 -10.26 4.56 -3.40
CA GLU A 205 -11.57 4.71 -4.05
C GLU A 205 -12.74 4.48 -3.09
N THR A 206 -12.52 3.80 -1.95
CA THR A 206 -13.60 3.52 -1.00
C THR A 206 -14.01 4.75 -0.19
N ASP A 207 -15.33 4.93 0.02
CA ASP A 207 -15.88 6.00 0.87
C ASP A 207 -15.80 5.67 2.38
N LYS A 208 -15.26 4.51 2.74
CA LYS A 208 -15.15 4.09 4.14
C LYS A 208 -14.05 4.85 4.87
N THR A 209 -14.24 5.01 6.17
CA THR A 209 -13.18 5.48 7.06
C THR A 209 -12.19 4.35 7.31
N ILE A 210 -10.89 4.67 7.24
CA ILE A 210 -9.83 3.68 7.36
C ILE A 210 -8.90 4.08 8.49
N ILE A 211 -8.56 3.12 9.35
CA ILE A 211 -7.46 3.27 10.31
C ILE A 211 -6.55 2.07 10.08
N LEU A 212 -5.32 2.31 9.66
CA LEU A 212 -4.39 1.25 9.33
C LEU A 212 -3.09 1.34 10.13
N ILE A 213 -2.54 0.20 10.46
CA ILE A 213 -1.17 0.03 10.95
C ILE A 213 -0.39 -0.57 9.78
N SER A 214 0.70 0.06 9.38
CA SER A 214 1.60 -0.49 8.37
C SER A 214 3.03 0.00 8.58
N HIS A 215 3.97 -0.81 8.15
CA HIS A 215 5.39 -0.47 8.07
C HIS A 215 5.85 -0.20 6.63
N ASP A 216 4.97 -0.39 5.67
CA ASP A 216 5.19 -0.03 4.27
C ASP A 216 5.01 1.47 4.06
N ARG A 217 6.15 2.16 3.84
CA ARG A 217 6.20 3.63 3.69
C ARG A 217 5.52 4.11 2.42
N ALA A 218 5.66 3.37 1.32
CA ALA A 218 5.04 3.71 0.04
C ALA A 218 3.52 3.55 0.12
N PHE A 219 3.04 2.47 0.73
CA PHE A 219 1.62 2.24 0.98
C PHE A 219 1.01 3.32 1.88
N LEU A 220 1.69 3.69 2.98
CA LEU A 220 1.25 4.79 3.84
C LEU A 220 1.15 6.11 3.06
N ALA A 221 2.18 6.45 2.26
CA ALA A 221 2.19 7.68 1.45
C ALA A 221 1.04 7.71 0.43
N ALA A 222 0.68 6.56 -0.14
CA ALA A 222 -0.40 6.46 -1.12
C ALA A 222 -1.80 6.56 -0.53
N VAL A 223 -2.02 6.04 0.70
CA VAL A 223 -3.37 5.82 1.24
C VAL A 223 -3.77 6.82 2.32
N VAL A 224 -2.84 7.23 3.23
CA VAL A 224 -3.22 7.97 4.44
C VAL A 224 -3.19 9.49 4.24
N ASP A 225 -4.12 10.18 4.88
CA ASP A 225 -4.21 11.64 4.97
C ASP A 225 -3.92 12.17 6.39
N HIS A 226 -3.90 11.28 7.40
CA HIS A 226 -3.56 11.59 8.78
C HIS A 226 -2.61 10.53 9.35
N VAL A 227 -1.67 10.93 10.20
CA VAL A 227 -0.76 9.99 10.88
C VAL A 227 -0.82 10.16 12.39
N LEU A 228 -1.02 9.06 13.11
CA LEU A 228 -0.86 8.98 14.54
C LEU A 228 0.48 8.31 14.86
N HIS A 229 1.47 9.09 15.26
CA HIS A 229 2.78 8.58 15.64
C HIS A 229 2.82 8.28 17.12
N VAL A 230 3.02 6.99 17.45
CA VAL A 230 3.12 6.51 18.85
C VAL A 230 4.59 6.31 19.19
N GLU A 231 5.11 7.12 20.13
CA GLU A 231 6.51 7.10 20.53
C GLU A 231 6.65 7.40 22.02
N GLY A 232 7.56 6.70 22.70
CA GLY A 232 7.88 6.97 24.12
C GLY A 232 6.66 6.86 25.06
N GLY A 233 5.69 6.01 24.75
CA GLY A 233 4.47 5.84 25.55
C GLY A 233 3.46 6.97 25.39
N SER A 234 3.63 7.88 24.43
CA SER A 234 2.69 8.96 24.06
C SER A 234 2.35 8.89 22.57
N ALA A 235 1.38 9.67 22.12
CA ALA A 235 1.09 9.77 20.71
C ALA A 235 0.93 11.23 20.25
N ALA A 236 1.34 11.49 19.02
CA ALA A 236 1.14 12.77 18.37
C ALA A 236 0.40 12.56 17.04
N ALA A 237 -0.66 13.34 16.83
CA ALA A 237 -1.40 13.34 15.58
C ALA A 237 -0.81 14.37 14.62
N TYR A 238 -0.69 14.00 13.34
CA TYR A 238 -0.20 14.82 12.25
C TYR A 238 -1.23 14.80 11.12
N THR A 239 -1.42 15.94 10.48
CA THR A 239 -2.29 16.10 9.32
C THR A 239 -1.46 16.29 8.05
N GLY A 240 -1.99 15.87 6.89
CA GLY A 240 -1.35 16.11 5.59
C GLY A 240 -0.56 14.91 5.04
N GLY A 241 -0.95 13.70 5.36
CA GLY A 241 -0.37 12.47 4.80
C GLY A 241 1.01 12.10 5.35
N TYR A 242 1.55 10.98 4.86
CA TYR A 242 2.77 10.39 5.41
C TYR A 242 4.04 11.23 5.13
N GLU A 243 4.17 11.82 3.95
CA GLU A 243 5.33 12.66 3.62
C GLU A 243 5.38 13.93 4.49
N SER A 244 4.23 14.56 4.67
CA SER A 244 4.11 15.73 5.55
C SER A 244 4.44 15.37 7.01
N PHE A 245 4.02 14.18 7.47
CA PHE A 245 4.40 13.64 8.77
C PHE A 245 5.92 13.54 8.93
N ILE A 246 6.63 12.95 7.95
CA ILE A 246 8.11 12.81 8.01
C ILE A 246 8.77 14.18 8.19
N GLN A 247 8.38 15.18 7.41
CA GLN A 247 8.91 16.54 7.52
C GLN A 247 8.63 17.15 8.90
N GLN A 248 7.37 17.10 9.35
CA GLN A 248 6.97 17.65 10.66
C GLN A 248 7.65 16.93 11.83
N ARG A 249 7.84 15.59 11.72
CA ARG A 249 8.57 14.80 12.72
C ARG A 249 10.02 15.26 12.84
N GLU A 250 10.71 15.44 11.72
CA GLU A 250 12.11 15.86 11.70
C GLU A 250 12.29 17.29 12.24
N GLU A 251 11.45 18.24 11.84
CA GLU A 251 11.46 19.59 12.38
C GLU A 251 11.25 19.63 13.89
N ARG A 252 10.30 18.83 14.38
CA ARG A 252 10.00 18.70 15.80
C ARG A 252 11.19 18.09 16.56
N ARG A 253 11.82 17.06 16.00
CA ARG A 253 13.01 16.40 16.57
C ARG A 253 14.18 17.37 16.67
N LEU A 254 14.47 18.09 15.59
CA LEU A 254 15.53 19.11 15.58
C LEU A 254 15.26 20.23 16.60
N THR A 255 14.02 20.67 16.75
CA THR A 255 13.63 21.67 17.72
C THR A 255 13.82 21.15 19.16
N GLN A 256 13.40 19.92 19.45
CA GLN A 256 13.59 19.29 20.77
C GLN A 256 15.08 19.10 21.08
N GLN A 257 15.87 18.67 20.10
CA GLN A 257 17.32 18.50 20.26
C GLN A 257 18.00 19.84 20.61
N ARG A 258 17.68 20.91 19.86
CA ARG A 258 18.22 22.26 20.16
C ARG A 258 17.83 22.73 21.55
N GLN A 259 16.60 22.50 21.97
CA GLN A 259 16.12 22.86 23.31
C GLN A 259 16.85 22.04 24.40
N PHE A 260 17.01 20.74 24.19
CA PHE A 260 17.76 19.86 25.11
C PHE A 260 19.23 20.26 25.22
N GLU A 261 19.93 20.50 24.11
CA GLU A 261 21.31 20.96 24.12
C GLU A 261 21.47 22.31 24.82
N LYS A 262 20.56 23.27 24.55
CA LYS A 262 20.55 24.56 25.25
C LYS A 262 20.37 24.39 26.74
N GLN A 263 19.41 23.57 27.17
CA GLN A 263 19.19 23.30 28.58
C GLN A 263 20.38 22.58 29.22
N SER A 264 20.96 21.56 28.56
CA SER A 264 22.13 20.82 29.00
C SER A 264 23.34 21.75 29.22
N ARG A 265 23.61 22.69 28.34
CA ARG A 265 24.65 23.71 28.49
C ARG A 265 24.39 24.61 29.70
N ILE A 266 23.15 25.05 29.91
CA ILE A 266 22.76 25.87 31.06
C ILE A 266 22.95 25.06 32.37
N VAL A 267 22.47 23.80 32.38
CA VAL A 267 22.62 22.92 33.56
C VAL A 267 24.09 22.67 33.91
N ALA A 268 24.92 22.38 32.90
CA ALA A 268 26.37 22.18 33.09
C ALA A 268 27.06 23.42 33.64
N ALA A 269 26.75 24.62 33.08
CA ALA A 269 27.33 25.87 33.54
C ALA A 269 26.90 26.20 35.00
N GLU A 270 25.63 25.96 35.35
CA GLU A 270 25.15 26.15 36.73
C GLU A 270 25.74 25.14 37.68
N GLN A 271 25.90 23.89 37.31
CA GLN A 271 26.57 22.86 38.14
C GLN A 271 28.03 23.19 38.38
N ASP A 272 28.77 23.66 37.38
CA ASP A 272 30.16 24.09 37.49
C ASP A 272 30.30 25.31 38.41
N TYR A 273 29.40 26.31 38.26
CA TYR A 273 29.35 27.46 39.19
C TYR A 273 29.09 27.02 40.63
N ILE A 274 28.13 26.12 40.86
CA ILE A 274 27.78 25.59 42.17
C ILE A 274 28.99 24.84 42.78
N ALA A 275 29.63 23.97 41.98
CA ALA A 275 30.80 23.20 42.44
C ALA A 275 31.95 24.09 42.91
N ARG A 276 32.25 25.16 42.16
CA ARG A 276 33.34 26.11 42.50
C ARG A 276 33.02 26.99 43.68
N ASN A 277 31.75 27.31 43.97
CA ASN A 277 31.37 28.33 44.96
C ASN A 277 30.67 27.74 46.22
N LEU A 278 30.46 26.42 46.31
CA LEU A 278 29.69 25.84 47.39
C LEU A 278 30.35 26.00 48.78
N ALA A 279 31.71 25.99 48.86
CA ALA A 279 32.51 26.14 50.05
C ALA A 279 33.11 27.53 50.23
N GLY A 280 32.83 28.54 49.39
CA GLY A 280 33.42 29.86 49.37
C GLY A 280 32.51 30.99 49.85
N GLN A 281 32.98 32.22 49.71
CA GLN A 281 32.21 33.45 50.06
C GLN A 281 30.84 33.55 49.39
N ASN A 282 30.69 32.95 48.20
CA ASN A 282 29.44 32.93 47.40
C ASN A 282 28.54 31.75 47.73
N SER A 283 28.76 31.02 48.86
CA SER A 283 28.00 29.80 49.19
C SER A 283 26.48 30.02 49.27
N LYS A 284 26.01 31.19 49.70
CA LYS A 284 24.59 31.52 49.74
C LYS A 284 23.97 31.62 48.33
N GLN A 285 24.69 32.20 47.35
CA GLN A 285 24.28 32.26 45.96
C GLN A 285 24.33 30.83 45.32
N ALA A 286 25.38 30.07 45.59
CA ALA A 286 25.51 28.70 45.10
C ALA A 286 24.35 27.80 45.58
N LYS A 287 23.96 27.92 46.87
CA LYS A 287 22.78 27.22 47.40
C LYS A 287 21.47 27.66 46.76
N GLY A 288 21.31 28.98 46.48
CA GLY A 288 20.14 29.47 45.78
C GLY A 288 20.03 28.98 44.34
N ARG A 289 21.14 28.94 43.59
CA ARG A 289 21.21 28.39 42.21
C ARG A 289 20.96 26.88 42.21
N ARG A 290 21.53 26.12 43.16
CA ARG A 290 21.25 24.69 43.34
C ARG A 290 19.76 24.43 43.52
N LYS A 291 19.07 25.17 44.39
CA LYS A 291 17.63 25.03 44.65
C LYS A 291 16.78 25.37 43.40
N ARG A 292 17.26 26.33 42.57
CA ARG A 292 16.64 26.68 41.28
C ARG A 292 16.86 25.54 40.28
N LEU A 293 18.05 24.98 40.19
CA LEU A 293 18.40 23.87 39.31
C LEU A 293 17.62 22.60 39.64
N GLU A 294 17.41 22.31 40.94
CA GLU A 294 16.61 21.17 41.43
C GLU A 294 15.12 21.32 41.05
N ARG A 295 14.62 22.55 40.88
CA ARG A 295 13.23 22.86 40.46
C ARG A 295 13.04 22.97 38.95
N LEU A 296 14.12 23.01 38.19
CA LEU A 296 14.05 23.15 36.74
C LEU A 296 13.50 21.84 36.15
N PRO A 297 12.39 21.88 35.41
CA PRO A 297 11.91 20.71 34.66
C PRO A 297 13.02 20.26 33.70
N ARG A 298 13.51 19.05 33.87
CA ARG A 298 14.54 18.51 32.97
C ARG A 298 13.87 18.02 31.73
N LEU A 299 14.30 18.56 30.58
CA LEU A 299 13.95 18.00 29.28
C LEU A 299 14.66 16.65 29.14
N SER A 300 13.94 15.65 28.71
CA SER A 300 14.53 14.38 28.28
C SER A 300 15.25 14.59 26.95
N ALA A 301 16.30 13.81 26.69
CA ALA A 301 16.84 13.72 25.35
C ALA A 301 15.71 13.36 24.37
N PRO A 302 15.73 13.85 23.11
CA PRO A 302 14.74 13.46 22.13
C PRO A 302 14.61 11.93 22.11
N VAL A 303 13.40 11.44 22.24
CA VAL A 303 13.13 10.00 22.13
C VAL A 303 13.51 9.61 20.71
N GLY A 304 14.33 8.57 20.57
CA GLY A 304 14.87 8.17 19.25
C GLY A 304 16.40 8.20 19.17
N ALA A 305 17.09 8.95 20.04
CA ALA A 305 18.55 8.86 20.16
C ALA A 305 19.00 7.59 20.91
N GLU A 306 18.16 7.06 21.81
CA GLU A 306 18.40 5.82 22.55
C GLU A 306 17.59 4.69 21.88
N GLY A 307 18.30 3.77 21.19
CA GLY A 307 17.72 2.56 20.62
C GLY A 307 17.38 2.60 19.14
N VAL A 308 17.76 3.64 18.39
CA VAL A 308 17.86 3.55 16.91
C VAL A 308 18.96 2.53 16.60
N MET A 309 18.64 1.54 15.78
CA MET A 309 19.60 0.54 15.32
C MET A 309 20.75 1.25 14.59
N ALA A 310 21.93 1.30 15.19
CA ALA A 310 23.14 1.80 14.52
C ALA A 310 23.75 0.64 13.75
N LEU A 311 23.32 0.45 12.51
CA LEU A 311 23.80 -0.61 11.64
C LEU A 311 25.07 -0.13 10.91
N ARG A 312 26.12 -0.97 10.90
CA ARG A 312 27.30 -0.76 10.10
C ARG A 312 27.76 -2.10 9.53
N LEU A 313 27.55 -2.28 8.24
CA LEU A 313 27.97 -3.44 7.49
C LEU A 313 29.44 -3.28 7.08
N GLU A 314 30.27 -4.27 7.38
CA GLU A 314 31.65 -4.32 6.91
C GLU A 314 31.71 -5.35 5.79
N SER A 315 32.18 -4.94 4.60
CA SER A 315 32.48 -5.87 3.52
C SER A 315 33.70 -6.74 3.88
N GLY A 316 33.65 -8.00 3.49
CA GLY A 316 34.76 -8.93 3.62
C GLY A 316 35.88 -8.65 2.62
N GLU A 317 36.79 -9.64 2.44
CA GLU A 317 37.79 -9.57 1.43
C GLU A 317 37.20 -9.45 0.02
N ARG A 318 37.93 -8.81 -0.88
CA ARG A 318 37.49 -8.60 -2.26
C ARG A 318 37.27 -9.94 -2.97
N GLY A 319 36.02 -10.20 -3.40
CA GLY A 319 35.66 -11.32 -4.27
C GLY A 319 35.92 -11.05 -5.76
N GLY A 320 35.54 -12.02 -6.60
CA GLY A 320 35.58 -11.88 -8.06
C GLY A 320 34.63 -10.79 -8.56
N ASP A 321 34.90 -10.25 -9.77
CA ASP A 321 34.05 -9.19 -10.34
C ASP A 321 32.67 -9.69 -10.81
N GLN A 322 32.57 -10.97 -11.20
CA GLN A 322 31.30 -11.65 -11.46
C GLN A 322 30.87 -12.41 -10.21
N VAL A 323 29.80 -11.95 -9.56
CA VAL A 323 29.31 -12.50 -8.29
C VAL A 323 28.35 -13.65 -8.54
N VAL A 324 27.42 -13.50 -9.50
CA VAL A 324 26.49 -14.55 -9.93
C VAL A 324 26.55 -14.69 -11.44
N VAL A 325 26.61 -15.92 -11.92
CA VAL A 325 26.53 -16.25 -13.34
C VAL A 325 25.50 -17.34 -13.56
N ALA A 326 24.49 -17.03 -14.36
CA ALA A 326 23.49 -17.97 -14.85
C ALA A 326 23.65 -18.17 -16.36
N LYS A 327 23.62 -19.41 -16.84
CA LYS A 327 23.66 -19.78 -18.27
C LYS A 327 22.61 -20.84 -18.53
N ASP A 328 21.56 -20.50 -19.25
CA ASP A 328 20.44 -21.37 -19.59
C ASP A 328 19.91 -22.16 -18.39
N ALA A 329 19.91 -21.54 -17.21
CA ALA A 329 19.57 -22.20 -15.96
C ALA A 329 18.05 -22.47 -15.87
N THR A 330 17.70 -23.76 -15.70
CA THR A 330 16.30 -24.18 -15.45
C THR A 330 16.19 -24.69 -14.03
N ILE A 331 15.20 -24.19 -13.29
CA ILE A 331 14.95 -24.53 -11.90
C ILE A 331 13.59 -25.19 -11.77
N THR A 332 13.55 -26.36 -11.15
CA THR A 332 12.35 -27.16 -10.94
C THR A 332 12.12 -27.45 -9.46
N VAL A 333 10.88 -27.79 -9.11
CA VAL A 333 10.51 -28.30 -7.78
C VAL A 333 9.72 -29.60 -7.96
N PRO A 334 9.92 -30.61 -7.06
CA PRO A 334 9.13 -31.81 -7.09
C PRO A 334 7.68 -31.51 -6.73
N GLU A 335 6.74 -32.06 -7.50
CA GLU A 335 5.30 -32.01 -7.27
C GLU A 335 4.71 -33.42 -7.35
N PRO A 336 3.55 -33.72 -6.69
CA PRO A 336 2.87 -34.99 -6.87
C PRO A 336 2.48 -35.18 -8.35
N GLY A 337 3.23 -36.02 -9.07
CA GLY A 337 3.02 -36.28 -10.50
C GLY A 337 4.13 -35.85 -11.43
N GLY A 338 5.23 -35.28 -10.91
CA GLY A 338 6.39 -34.88 -11.74
C GLY A 338 7.19 -33.72 -11.17
N GLU A 339 7.87 -33.01 -12.04
CA GLU A 339 8.59 -31.79 -11.70
C GLU A 339 7.87 -30.58 -12.29
N ARG A 340 7.66 -29.54 -11.45
CA ARG A 340 7.15 -28.26 -11.90
C ARG A 340 8.32 -27.32 -12.19
N VAL A 341 8.36 -26.79 -13.41
CA VAL A 341 9.34 -25.76 -13.79
C VAL A 341 8.93 -24.42 -13.17
N LEU A 342 9.82 -23.81 -12.40
CA LEU A 342 9.65 -22.49 -11.82
C LEU A 342 10.36 -21.40 -12.65
N ILE A 343 11.56 -21.71 -13.17
CA ILE A 343 12.35 -20.81 -14.01
C ILE A 343 12.84 -21.60 -15.21
N ASP A 344 12.56 -21.10 -16.42
CA ASP A 344 12.96 -21.74 -17.67
C ASP A 344 14.08 -20.94 -18.35
N ARG A 345 15.20 -21.62 -18.59
CA ARG A 345 16.37 -21.17 -19.39
C ARG A 345 16.79 -19.72 -19.14
N PHE A 346 17.03 -19.38 -17.88
CA PHE A 346 17.50 -18.06 -17.51
C PHE A 346 18.99 -17.90 -17.78
N THR A 347 19.35 -16.80 -18.43
CA THR A 347 20.73 -16.36 -18.62
C THR A 347 20.86 -14.92 -18.13
N GLY A 348 21.78 -14.68 -17.20
CA GLY A 348 22.00 -13.37 -16.59
C GLY A 348 23.26 -13.36 -15.73
N ARG A 349 23.63 -12.18 -15.26
CA ARG A 349 24.82 -11.98 -14.43
C ARG A 349 24.62 -10.87 -13.41
N LEU A 350 25.25 -11.02 -12.26
CA LEU A 350 25.35 -9.99 -11.23
C LEU A 350 26.84 -9.65 -11.03
N MET A 351 27.15 -8.37 -11.14
CA MET A 351 28.52 -7.87 -10.98
C MET A 351 28.73 -7.40 -9.54
N ARG A 352 29.97 -7.29 -9.14
CA ARG A 352 30.37 -6.78 -7.84
C ARG A 352 29.94 -5.32 -7.66
N GLY A 353 29.40 -4.99 -6.49
CA GLY A 353 28.94 -3.65 -6.14
C GLY A 353 27.53 -3.32 -6.67
N GLU A 354 26.89 -4.23 -7.42
CA GLU A 354 25.50 -4.06 -7.81
C GLU A 354 24.55 -4.45 -6.68
N VAL A 355 23.43 -3.73 -6.58
CA VAL A 355 22.29 -4.08 -5.72
C VAL A 355 21.17 -4.59 -6.61
N LEU A 356 20.95 -5.90 -6.56
CA LEU A 356 19.94 -6.59 -7.36
C LEU A 356 18.59 -6.65 -6.61
N GLY A 357 17.55 -6.02 -7.15
CA GLY A 357 16.16 -6.25 -6.75
C GLY A 357 15.59 -7.48 -7.46
N LEU A 358 15.21 -8.52 -6.71
CA LEU A 358 14.55 -9.72 -7.25
C LEU A 358 13.05 -9.65 -7.01
N LEU A 359 12.29 -9.40 -8.07
CA LEU A 359 10.84 -9.17 -8.06
C LEU A 359 10.07 -10.37 -8.60
N GLY A 360 8.78 -10.42 -8.29
CA GLY A 360 7.83 -11.38 -8.84
C GLY A 360 6.76 -11.79 -7.85
N PRO A 361 5.66 -12.42 -8.32
CA PRO A 361 4.54 -12.83 -7.49
C PRO A 361 4.95 -13.77 -6.36
N ASN A 362 4.11 -13.83 -5.33
CA ASN A 362 4.30 -14.79 -4.25
C ASN A 362 4.14 -16.23 -4.78
N GLY A 363 5.08 -17.12 -4.39
CA GLY A 363 5.12 -18.49 -4.88
C GLY A 363 5.73 -18.68 -6.29
N ALA A 364 6.20 -17.62 -6.95
CA ALA A 364 6.84 -17.71 -8.26
C ALA A 364 8.17 -18.49 -8.24
N GLY A 365 8.83 -18.56 -7.08
CA GLY A 365 10.09 -19.32 -6.94
C GLY A 365 11.31 -18.48 -6.57
N LYS A 366 11.13 -17.22 -6.11
CA LYS A 366 12.23 -16.33 -5.69
C LYS A 366 13.15 -16.99 -4.67
N SER A 367 12.62 -17.45 -3.54
CA SER A 367 13.41 -18.15 -2.51
C SER A 367 13.99 -19.48 -2.98
N THR A 368 13.36 -20.14 -3.97
CA THR A 368 13.90 -21.35 -4.58
C THR A 368 15.13 -21.02 -5.45
N LEU A 369 15.11 -19.92 -6.20
CA LEU A 369 16.26 -19.41 -6.93
C LEU A 369 17.44 -19.14 -5.99
N LEU A 370 17.17 -18.46 -4.85
CA LEU A 370 18.21 -18.17 -3.84
C LEU A 370 18.81 -19.46 -3.25
N LYS A 371 17.98 -20.44 -2.89
CA LYS A 371 18.43 -21.74 -2.37
C LYS A 371 19.24 -22.51 -3.42
N THR A 372 18.87 -22.42 -4.69
CA THR A 372 19.63 -23.05 -5.79
C THR A 372 20.98 -22.34 -5.98
N LEU A 373 21.02 -21.01 -5.91
CA LEU A 373 22.24 -20.20 -5.97
C LEU A 373 23.22 -20.57 -4.83
N LEU A 374 22.69 -20.86 -3.64
CA LEU A 374 23.48 -21.25 -2.47
C LEU A 374 23.91 -22.74 -2.48
N GLY A 375 23.51 -23.48 -3.51
CA GLY A 375 23.82 -24.91 -3.62
C GLY A 375 22.99 -25.83 -2.70
N GLU A 376 21.95 -25.29 -2.03
CA GLU A 376 20.99 -26.11 -1.26
C GLU A 376 20.10 -26.96 -2.17
N ARG A 377 20.00 -26.59 -3.46
CA ARG A 377 19.28 -27.32 -4.52
C ARG A 377 20.11 -27.34 -5.81
N ASN A 378 19.90 -28.35 -6.63
CA ASN A 378 20.53 -28.45 -7.93
C ASN A 378 19.66 -27.76 -9.01
N VAL A 379 20.31 -27.21 -10.04
CA VAL A 379 19.64 -26.81 -11.29
C VAL A 379 19.20 -28.06 -12.06
N ALA A 380 18.04 -28.02 -12.71
CA ALA A 380 17.56 -29.09 -13.58
C ALA A 380 18.36 -29.15 -14.90
N SER A 381 18.72 -28.00 -15.45
CA SER A 381 19.61 -27.88 -16.62
C SER A 381 20.31 -26.53 -16.62
N GLY A 382 21.38 -26.40 -17.41
CA GLY A 382 22.19 -25.18 -17.47
C GLY A 382 23.13 -25.04 -16.27
N GLN A 383 23.51 -23.81 -15.95
CA GLN A 383 24.43 -23.50 -14.85
C GLN A 383 23.95 -22.25 -14.09
N LEU A 384 24.02 -22.32 -12.75
CA LEU A 384 23.85 -21.18 -11.85
C LEU A 384 24.94 -21.30 -10.79
N THR A 385 25.90 -20.35 -10.80
CA THR A 385 27.11 -20.42 -9.97
C THR A 385 27.44 -19.09 -9.33
N LEU A 386 28.02 -19.18 -8.13
CA LEU A 386 28.68 -18.05 -7.48
C LEU A 386 30.11 -17.92 -8.02
N GLY A 387 30.59 -16.70 -8.12
CA GLY A 387 31.96 -16.37 -8.48
C GLY A 387 33.00 -16.86 -7.46
N GLY A 388 34.25 -16.76 -7.82
CA GLY A 388 35.37 -17.14 -6.92
C GLY A 388 35.48 -16.20 -5.71
N SER A 389 35.82 -16.75 -4.54
CA SER A 389 36.01 -16.01 -3.28
C SER A 389 34.79 -15.17 -2.83
N ILE A 390 33.59 -15.67 -3.10
CA ILE A 390 32.37 -15.05 -2.63
C ILE A 390 32.00 -15.62 -1.26
N ALA A 391 32.02 -14.73 -0.24
CA ALA A 391 31.53 -15.01 1.11
C ALA A 391 30.09 -14.50 1.24
N VAL A 392 29.15 -15.38 1.49
CA VAL A 392 27.72 -15.07 1.51
C VAL A 392 27.23 -14.91 2.94
N ALA A 393 26.43 -13.87 3.21
CA ALA A 393 25.55 -13.81 4.35
C ALA A 393 24.10 -13.82 3.87
N TYR A 394 23.31 -14.73 4.40
CA TYR A 394 21.92 -14.92 4.00
C TYR A 394 20.95 -14.60 5.15
N TYR A 395 20.18 -13.55 4.99
CA TYR A 395 19.03 -13.24 5.83
C TYR A 395 17.81 -13.96 5.27
N ARG A 396 17.38 -14.99 5.97
CA ARG A 396 16.28 -15.88 5.54
C ARG A 396 14.94 -15.33 6.01
N GLN A 397 13.93 -15.44 5.18
CA GLN A 397 12.56 -15.05 5.50
C GLN A 397 11.99 -15.74 6.75
N ASP A 398 12.31 -17.03 6.95
CA ASP A 398 11.86 -17.83 8.09
C ASP A 398 12.68 -17.61 9.37
N LEU A 399 13.72 -16.76 9.31
CA LEU A 399 14.67 -16.48 10.40
C LEU A 399 15.33 -17.75 11.00
N ALA A 400 15.40 -18.84 10.22
CA ALA A 400 15.94 -20.12 10.66
C ALA A 400 17.44 -20.08 11.03
N GLN A 401 18.14 -19.00 10.62
CA GLN A 401 19.55 -18.77 11.03
C GLN A 401 19.71 -18.42 12.50
N VAL A 402 18.65 -18.04 13.23
CA VAL A 402 18.70 -17.73 14.64
C VAL A 402 18.49 -19.00 15.46
N PRO A 403 19.51 -19.47 16.24
CA PRO A 403 19.37 -20.67 17.08
C PRO A 403 18.37 -20.42 18.22
N LEU A 404 17.24 -21.13 18.22
CA LEU A 404 16.16 -20.92 19.19
C LEU A 404 16.47 -21.43 20.59
N ASP A 405 17.37 -22.38 20.72
CA ASP A 405 17.79 -23.02 21.97
C ASP A 405 18.83 -22.23 22.77
N ARG A 406 19.36 -21.15 22.21
CA ARG A 406 20.43 -20.30 22.79
C ARG A 406 19.88 -19.00 23.36
N THR A 407 20.64 -18.41 24.28
CA THR A 407 20.42 -17.01 24.71
C THR A 407 20.98 -16.05 23.68
N LEU A 408 20.49 -14.79 23.67
CA LEU A 408 20.99 -13.78 22.73
C LEU A 408 22.49 -13.54 22.92
N TYR A 409 22.95 -13.60 24.19
CA TYR A 409 24.37 -13.49 24.51
C TYR A 409 25.18 -14.61 23.84
N GLU A 410 24.76 -15.87 23.99
CA GLU A 410 25.44 -17.03 23.42
C GLU A 410 25.47 -16.98 21.88
N VAL A 411 24.37 -16.59 21.24
CA VAL A 411 24.27 -16.43 19.77
C VAL A 411 25.37 -15.51 19.23
N ILE A 412 25.62 -14.37 19.88
CA ILE A 412 26.65 -13.42 19.43
C ILE A 412 28.04 -13.84 19.89
N ALA A 413 28.17 -14.40 21.10
CA ALA A 413 29.46 -14.88 21.64
C ALA A 413 30.02 -16.04 20.80
N ASP A 414 29.19 -16.96 20.32
CA ASP A 414 29.61 -18.05 19.43
C ASP A 414 30.15 -17.54 18.08
N LEU A 415 29.60 -16.46 17.54
CA LEU A 415 30.09 -15.82 16.31
C LEU A 415 31.38 -15.02 16.53
N ARG A 416 31.63 -14.57 17.75
CA ARG A 416 32.81 -13.79 18.15
C ARG A 416 33.38 -14.28 19.47
N PRO A 417 34.03 -15.45 19.52
CA PRO A 417 34.54 -16.03 20.76
C PRO A 417 35.61 -15.19 21.47
N THR A 418 36.25 -14.29 20.73
CA THR A 418 37.27 -13.38 21.30
C THR A 418 36.70 -12.11 21.91
N TRP A 419 35.42 -11.88 21.82
CA TRP A 419 34.79 -10.69 22.36
C TRP A 419 34.56 -10.83 23.87
N GLU A 420 34.93 -9.78 24.61
CA GLU A 420 34.57 -9.65 25.99
C GLU A 420 33.04 -9.43 26.14
N ARG A 421 32.50 -9.81 27.31
CA ARG A 421 31.09 -9.66 27.64
C ARG A 421 30.53 -8.28 27.34
N ARG A 422 31.30 -7.22 27.61
CA ARG A 422 30.91 -5.83 27.33
C ARG A 422 30.73 -5.55 25.85
N MET A 423 31.56 -6.16 25.00
CA MET A 423 31.46 -6.00 23.55
C MET A 423 30.20 -6.68 23.00
N VAL A 424 29.91 -7.90 23.44
CA VAL A 424 28.70 -8.64 23.10
C VAL A 424 27.44 -7.85 23.50
N GLN A 425 27.42 -7.37 24.76
CA GLN A 425 26.31 -6.57 25.27
C GLN A 425 26.17 -5.24 24.51
N GLY A 426 27.28 -4.57 24.22
CA GLY A 426 27.27 -3.32 23.42
C GLY A 426 26.79 -3.53 22.00
N HIS A 427 27.13 -4.68 21.38
CA HIS A 427 26.62 -5.04 20.07
C HIS A 427 25.11 -5.28 20.10
N LEU A 428 24.63 -6.11 21.01
CA LEU A 428 23.18 -6.35 21.19
C LEU A 428 22.42 -5.08 21.57
N GLY A 429 23.03 -4.18 22.34
CA GLY A 429 22.48 -2.88 22.69
C GLY A 429 22.15 -2.01 21.48
N ARG A 430 22.94 -2.09 20.40
CA ARG A 430 22.66 -1.38 19.12
C ARG A 430 21.41 -1.88 18.45
N PHE A 431 20.97 -3.11 18.76
CA PHE A 431 19.74 -3.74 18.22
C PHE A 431 18.58 -3.65 19.21
N GLY A 432 18.71 -2.83 20.28
CA GLY A 432 17.66 -2.59 21.25
C GLY A 432 17.55 -3.64 22.36
N PHE A 433 18.57 -4.49 22.54
CA PHE A 433 18.59 -5.47 23.64
C PHE A 433 19.53 -5.02 24.74
N SER A 434 19.00 -4.73 25.93
CA SER A 434 19.76 -4.21 27.04
C SER A 434 19.45 -4.96 28.37
N GLY A 435 20.36 -4.86 29.34
CA GLY A 435 20.17 -5.44 30.68
C GLY A 435 19.91 -6.95 30.65
N ASP A 436 18.81 -7.38 31.27
CA ASP A 436 18.43 -8.79 31.39
C ASP A 436 17.90 -9.39 30.06
N GLU A 437 17.50 -8.56 29.12
CA GLU A 437 17.01 -9.02 27.79
C GLU A 437 18.08 -9.81 27.03
N VAL A 438 19.36 -9.47 27.23
CA VAL A 438 20.51 -10.15 26.61
C VAL A 438 20.59 -11.63 27.01
N GLN A 439 20.04 -11.99 28.17
CA GLN A 439 20.02 -13.37 28.69
C GLN A 439 18.72 -14.13 28.29
N ARG A 440 17.78 -13.48 27.60
CA ARG A 440 16.58 -14.16 27.11
C ARG A 440 16.93 -15.18 26.04
N ARG A 441 16.20 -16.28 26.02
CA ARG A 441 16.33 -17.30 24.97
C ARG A 441 15.65 -16.82 23.68
N ALA A 442 16.24 -17.18 22.55
CA ALA A 442 15.73 -16.77 21.24
C ALA A 442 14.33 -17.34 20.90
N ASP A 443 13.93 -18.47 21.53
CA ASP A 443 12.58 -19.04 21.38
C ASP A 443 11.48 -18.15 21.99
N SER A 444 11.81 -17.35 23.00
CA SER A 444 10.87 -16.44 23.69
C SER A 444 10.68 -15.09 22.99
N LEU A 445 11.38 -14.86 21.88
CA LEU A 445 11.36 -13.60 21.16
C LEU A 445 10.13 -13.49 20.22
N SER A 446 9.58 -12.28 20.12
CA SER A 446 8.65 -11.92 19.04
C SER A 446 9.33 -12.00 17.66
N GLY A 447 8.53 -12.05 16.59
CA GLY A 447 9.06 -12.03 15.22
C GLY A 447 9.99 -10.86 14.96
N GLY A 448 9.62 -9.64 15.37
CA GLY A 448 10.44 -8.45 15.20
C GLY A 448 11.73 -8.45 16.04
N GLU A 449 11.69 -8.95 17.28
CA GLU A 449 12.89 -9.12 18.11
C GLU A 449 13.84 -10.13 17.45
N ARG A 450 13.32 -11.25 16.95
CA ARG A 450 14.10 -12.27 16.24
C ARG A 450 14.71 -11.73 14.95
N ALA A 451 13.99 -10.90 14.20
CA ALA A 451 14.50 -10.22 13.00
C ALA A 451 15.71 -9.32 13.35
N ARG A 452 15.63 -8.55 14.44
CA ARG A 452 16.76 -7.73 14.91
C ARG A 452 17.97 -8.57 15.34
N VAL A 453 17.78 -9.74 15.94
CA VAL A 453 18.88 -10.67 16.25
C VAL A 453 19.52 -11.21 14.98
N ALA A 454 18.71 -11.58 13.98
CA ALA A 454 19.22 -12.04 12.68
C ALA A 454 20.07 -10.97 11.98
N LEU A 455 19.65 -9.70 12.04
CA LEU A 455 20.45 -8.56 11.55
C LEU A 455 21.73 -8.39 12.35
N ALA A 456 21.68 -8.53 13.69
CA ALA A 456 22.86 -8.46 14.54
C ALA A 456 23.89 -9.55 14.20
N MET A 457 23.45 -10.76 13.89
CA MET A 457 24.30 -11.85 13.41
C MET A 457 24.90 -11.52 12.03
N MET A 458 24.08 -11.04 11.09
CA MET A 458 24.51 -10.71 9.72
C MET A 458 25.59 -9.63 9.71
N MET A 459 25.50 -8.62 10.56
CA MET A 459 26.51 -7.59 10.71
C MET A 459 27.91 -8.10 11.09
N LEU A 460 27.97 -9.26 11.71
CA LEU A 460 29.22 -9.88 12.09
C LEU A 460 29.81 -10.78 11.00
N SER A 461 29.13 -11.01 9.89
CA SER A 461 29.52 -12.01 8.89
C SER A 461 30.72 -11.62 8.03
N ARG A 462 31.04 -10.34 7.87
CA ARG A 462 32.05 -9.83 6.93
C ARG A 462 31.94 -10.45 5.55
N ALA A 463 30.70 -10.61 5.08
CA ALA A 463 30.44 -11.13 3.75
C ALA A 463 30.73 -10.08 2.67
N ASN A 464 30.95 -10.51 1.43
CA ASN A 464 31.04 -9.63 0.26
C ASN A 464 29.82 -9.78 -0.66
N LEU A 465 28.92 -10.72 -0.36
CA LEU A 465 27.58 -10.86 -0.93
C LEU A 465 26.55 -10.98 0.20
N LEU A 466 25.62 -10.04 0.26
CA LEU A 466 24.45 -10.12 1.13
C LEU A 466 23.25 -10.59 0.33
N ILE A 467 22.53 -11.57 0.84
CA ILE A 467 21.25 -12.02 0.31
C ILE A 467 20.19 -11.74 1.39
N LEU A 468 19.21 -10.92 1.04
CA LEU A 468 18.14 -10.48 1.93
C LEU A 468 16.80 -10.94 1.37
N ASP A 469 16.17 -11.92 2.03
CA ASP A 469 14.88 -12.48 1.63
C ASP A 469 13.78 -11.91 2.53
N GLU A 470 13.04 -10.91 2.04
CA GLU A 470 12.00 -10.15 2.74
C GLU A 470 12.47 -9.57 4.09
N PRO A 471 13.55 -8.75 4.12
CA PRO A 471 14.14 -8.27 5.37
C PRO A 471 13.26 -7.28 6.12
N THR A 472 12.33 -6.61 5.44
CA THR A 472 11.40 -5.63 6.02
C THR A 472 10.27 -6.27 6.82
N ASN A 473 9.98 -7.55 6.57
CA ASN A 473 8.99 -8.28 7.34
C ASN A 473 9.35 -8.29 8.82
N HIS A 474 8.41 -7.89 9.67
CA HIS A 474 8.55 -7.79 11.12
C HIS A 474 9.43 -6.66 11.64
N LEU A 475 10.06 -5.85 10.80
CA LEU A 475 10.77 -4.64 11.21
C LEU A 475 9.81 -3.45 11.31
N ASP A 476 10.06 -2.56 12.23
CA ASP A 476 9.37 -1.27 12.28
C ASP A 476 10.06 -0.25 11.34
N VAL A 477 9.37 0.85 11.05
CA VAL A 477 9.84 1.86 10.10
C VAL A 477 11.25 2.36 10.43
N GLU A 478 11.54 2.61 11.72
CA GLU A 478 12.87 3.08 12.16
C GLU A 478 13.95 2.02 11.92
N SER A 479 13.63 0.73 12.09
CA SER A 479 14.57 -0.37 11.81
C SER A 479 14.79 -0.56 10.31
N ILE A 480 13.76 -0.31 9.49
CA ILE A 480 13.86 -0.33 8.02
C ILE A 480 14.74 0.84 7.54
N GLU A 481 14.52 2.05 8.07
CA GLU A 481 15.36 3.22 7.76
C GLU A 481 16.84 2.96 8.10
N ALA A 482 17.11 2.38 9.28
CA ALA A 482 18.47 2.03 9.67
C ALA A 482 19.10 0.93 8.79
N LEU A 483 18.30 -0.04 8.32
CA LEU A 483 18.75 -1.07 7.38
C LEU A 483 19.09 -0.45 6.02
N GLU A 484 18.26 0.46 5.53
CA GLU A 484 18.46 1.21 4.29
C GLU A 484 19.79 1.97 4.33
N ASP A 485 20.01 2.81 5.37
CA ASP A 485 21.27 3.54 5.57
C ASP A 485 22.49 2.62 5.59
N ALA A 486 22.37 1.44 6.24
CA ALA A 486 23.46 0.49 6.34
C ALA A 486 23.77 -0.21 5.01
N LEU A 487 22.75 -0.49 4.20
CA LEU A 487 22.91 -1.10 2.87
C LEU A 487 23.42 -0.09 1.86
N GLU A 488 23.03 1.18 1.93
CA GLU A 488 23.56 2.26 1.11
C GLU A 488 25.06 2.47 1.34
N ALA A 489 25.48 2.37 2.62
CA ALA A 489 26.89 2.50 2.99
C ALA A 489 27.73 1.23 2.75
N TYR A 490 27.14 0.15 2.26
CA TYR A 490 27.80 -1.13 2.10
C TYR A 490 28.49 -1.26 0.73
N ASP A 491 29.80 -1.48 0.72
CA ASP A 491 30.63 -1.57 -0.49
C ASP A 491 30.54 -2.93 -1.22
N GLY A 492 29.80 -3.90 -0.71
CA GLY A 492 29.66 -5.24 -1.29
C GLY A 492 28.52 -5.33 -2.31
N THR A 493 28.18 -6.56 -2.68
CA THR A 493 27.07 -6.88 -3.58
C THR A 493 25.85 -7.30 -2.77
N VAL A 494 24.66 -6.90 -3.19
CA VAL A 494 23.41 -7.22 -2.48
C VAL A 494 22.42 -7.86 -3.44
N ILE A 495 21.75 -8.93 -3.00
CA ILE A 495 20.53 -9.47 -3.61
C ILE A 495 19.40 -9.22 -2.63
N LEU A 496 18.46 -8.40 -3.04
CA LEU A 496 17.32 -7.96 -2.23
C LEU A 496 16.01 -8.51 -2.82
N VAL A 497 15.38 -9.42 -2.11
CA VAL A 497 14.00 -9.82 -2.36
C VAL A 497 13.14 -9.01 -1.40
N SER A 498 12.34 -8.10 -1.91
CA SER A 498 11.46 -7.27 -1.08
C SER A 498 10.23 -6.83 -1.84
N HIS A 499 9.16 -6.61 -1.10
CA HIS A 499 7.94 -5.95 -1.58
C HIS A 499 7.86 -4.49 -1.11
N ASP A 500 8.85 -4.01 -0.34
CA ASP A 500 9.00 -2.61 0.06
C ASP A 500 9.54 -1.77 -1.12
N ARG A 501 8.65 -1.04 -1.78
CA ARG A 501 8.99 -0.18 -2.93
C ARG A 501 9.93 0.96 -2.57
N ALA A 502 9.81 1.51 -1.35
CA ALA A 502 10.69 2.59 -0.89
C ALA A 502 12.14 2.10 -0.77
N LEU A 503 12.34 0.93 -0.16
CA LEU A 503 13.66 0.31 -0.04
C LEU A 503 14.25 -0.08 -1.41
N LEU A 504 13.42 -0.62 -2.31
CA LEU A 504 13.86 -0.96 -3.68
C LEU A 504 14.23 0.29 -4.49
N ARG A 505 13.45 1.38 -4.40
CA ARG A 505 13.73 2.65 -5.07
C ARG A 505 15.02 3.29 -4.58
N ALA A 506 15.31 3.18 -3.28
CA ALA A 506 16.52 3.75 -2.68
C ALA A 506 17.78 2.98 -3.09
N LEU A 507 17.72 1.65 -3.19
CA LEU A 507 18.93 0.82 -3.24
C LEU A 507 19.15 0.07 -4.55
N ALA A 508 18.09 -0.42 -5.23
CA ALA A 508 18.26 -1.32 -6.35
C ALA A 508 18.82 -0.62 -7.59
N THR A 509 19.99 -1.07 -8.02
CA THR A 509 20.67 -0.59 -9.24
C THR A 509 20.40 -1.48 -10.46
N LYS A 510 19.89 -2.69 -10.23
CA LYS A 510 19.55 -3.69 -11.23
C LYS A 510 18.33 -4.47 -10.78
N VAL A 511 17.47 -4.90 -11.70
CA VAL A 511 16.24 -5.62 -11.38
C VAL A 511 16.15 -6.93 -12.15
N TRP A 512 15.82 -8.02 -11.45
CA TRP A 512 15.38 -9.27 -12.04
C TRP A 512 13.92 -9.50 -11.73
N VAL A 513 13.11 -9.71 -12.77
CA VAL A 513 11.66 -9.89 -12.64
C VAL A 513 11.28 -11.31 -13.04
N LEU A 514 10.74 -12.07 -12.09
CA LEU A 514 10.26 -13.42 -12.30
C LEU A 514 8.74 -13.39 -12.54
N HIS A 515 8.33 -13.60 -13.78
CA HIS A 515 6.92 -13.66 -14.16
C HIS A 515 6.68 -14.80 -15.16
N ASN A 516 5.62 -15.58 -14.98
CA ASN A 516 5.23 -16.69 -15.87
C ASN A 516 6.39 -17.65 -16.21
N ARG A 517 7.20 -18.05 -15.21
CA ARG A 517 8.39 -18.93 -15.34
C ARG A 517 9.57 -18.31 -16.10
N HIS A 518 9.48 -17.07 -16.51
CA HIS A 518 10.56 -16.36 -17.16
C HIS A 518 11.16 -15.36 -16.17
N LEU A 519 12.48 -15.38 -16.07
CA LEU A 519 13.23 -14.39 -15.33
C LEU A 519 13.86 -13.43 -16.34
N THR A 520 13.43 -12.17 -16.29
CA THR A 520 13.91 -11.09 -17.16
C THR A 520 14.84 -10.17 -16.40
N GLU A 521 15.95 -9.82 -17.03
CA GLU A 521 16.93 -8.88 -16.50
C GLU A 521 16.65 -7.47 -17.01
N PHE A 522 16.65 -6.49 -16.12
CA PHE A 522 16.55 -5.07 -16.44
C PHE A 522 17.77 -4.38 -15.87
N ASP A 523 18.61 -3.83 -16.78
CA ASP A 523 19.80 -3.06 -16.45
C ASP A 523 19.41 -1.61 -16.18
N GLY A 524 19.04 -1.30 -14.93
CA GLY A 524 18.61 0.02 -14.49
C GLY A 524 18.04 -0.05 -13.06
N SER A 525 17.79 1.11 -12.48
CA SER A 525 17.21 1.23 -11.14
C SER A 525 15.77 0.69 -11.08
N PHE A 526 15.31 0.39 -9.86
CA PHE A 526 13.92 -0.01 -9.67
C PHE A 526 12.93 1.09 -10.10
N ALA A 527 13.27 2.36 -9.88
CA ALA A 527 12.42 3.50 -10.29
C ALA A 527 12.23 3.55 -11.82
N GLU A 528 13.30 3.30 -12.59
CA GLU A 528 13.22 3.23 -14.06
C GLU A 528 12.42 2.02 -14.53
N TRP A 529 12.57 0.87 -13.86
CA TRP A 529 11.78 -0.32 -14.17
C TRP A 529 10.30 -0.10 -13.88
N GLU A 530 9.98 0.52 -12.72
CA GLU A 530 8.61 0.82 -12.29
C GLU A 530 7.92 1.74 -13.32
N ALA A 531 8.57 2.85 -13.70
CA ALA A 531 8.07 3.77 -14.73
C ALA A 531 7.83 3.06 -16.08
N ALA A 532 8.79 2.25 -16.54
CA ALA A 532 8.65 1.48 -17.77
C ALA A 532 7.57 0.37 -17.67
N SER A 533 7.29 -0.14 -16.48
CA SER A 533 6.22 -1.11 -16.24
C SER A 533 4.84 -0.45 -16.27
N GLU A 534 4.71 0.72 -15.65
CA GLU A 534 3.49 1.53 -15.69
C GLU A 534 3.13 1.96 -17.11
N GLU A 535 4.11 2.44 -17.89
CA GLU A 535 3.89 2.78 -19.29
C GLU A 535 3.40 1.60 -20.11
N ARG A 536 3.98 0.41 -19.92
CA ARG A 536 3.56 -0.82 -20.59
C ARG A 536 2.14 -1.25 -20.18
N ALA A 537 1.82 -1.16 -18.88
CA ALA A 537 0.49 -1.46 -18.38
C ALA A 537 -0.56 -0.47 -18.92
N HIS A 538 -0.23 0.81 -18.97
CA HIS A 538 -1.09 1.84 -19.55
C HIS A 538 -1.31 1.60 -21.06
N ALA A 539 -0.26 1.34 -21.82
CA ALA A 539 -0.37 1.03 -23.25
C ALA A 539 -1.21 -0.24 -23.50
N ALA A 540 -1.05 -1.28 -22.67
CA ALA A 540 -1.86 -2.49 -22.74
C ALA A 540 -3.34 -2.24 -22.41
N SER A 541 -3.64 -1.39 -21.42
CA SER A 541 -5.02 -1.04 -21.06
C SER A 541 -5.72 -0.23 -22.15
N VAL A 542 -5.01 0.70 -22.79
CA VAL A 542 -5.53 1.47 -23.94
C VAL A 542 -5.83 0.55 -25.12
N SER A 543 -4.90 -0.35 -25.47
CA SER A 543 -5.13 -1.31 -26.58
C SER A 543 -6.28 -2.27 -26.29
N ALA A 544 -6.44 -2.75 -25.05
CA ALA A 544 -7.56 -3.60 -24.65
C ALA A 544 -8.91 -2.84 -24.73
N ALA A 545 -8.94 -1.58 -24.32
CA ALA A 545 -10.13 -0.73 -24.42
C ALA A 545 -10.52 -0.48 -25.87
N GLU A 546 -9.55 -0.25 -26.78
CA GLU A 546 -9.77 -0.11 -28.20
C GLU A 546 -10.29 -1.40 -28.85
N GLU A 547 -9.73 -2.56 -28.48
CA GLU A 547 -10.21 -3.87 -28.95
C GLU A 547 -11.64 -4.15 -28.47
N GLU A 548 -11.96 -3.82 -27.24
CA GLU A 548 -13.33 -3.98 -26.72
C GLU A 548 -14.32 -3.06 -27.42
N GLN A 549 -13.95 -1.81 -27.68
CA GLN A 549 -14.78 -0.90 -28.48
C GLN A 549 -15.02 -1.45 -29.90
N LEU A 550 -13.96 -1.93 -30.55
CA LEU A 550 -14.05 -2.57 -31.87
C LEU A 550 -14.96 -3.82 -31.84
N ARG A 551 -14.86 -4.62 -30.76
CA ARG A 551 -15.74 -5.79 -30.56
C ARG A 551 -17.20 -5.38 -30.39
N ARG A 552 -17.49 -4.39 -29.57
CA ARG A 552 -18.85 -3.84 -29.38
C ARG A 552 -19.44 -3.27 -30.67
N VAL A 553 -18.62 -2.58 -31.48
CA VAL A 553 -19.04 -2.07 -32.81
C VAL A 553 -19.36 -3.23 -33.75
N LYS A 554 -18.50 -4.27 -33.79
CA LYS A 554 -18.75 -5.47 -34.64
C LYS A 554 -19.99 -6.24 -34.18
N GLU A 555 -20.26 -6.36 -32.91
CA GLU A 555 -21.46 -7.00 -32.36
C GLU A 555 -22.73 -6.19 -32.71
N ARG A 556 -22.69 -4.87 -32.55
CA ARG A 556 -23.81 -3.99 -32.99
C ARG A 556 -24.10 -4.12 -34.51
N GLN A 557 -23.06 -4.15 -35.32
CA GLN A 557 -23.23 -4.36 -36.79
C GLN A 557 -23.78 -5.74 -37.10
N LYS A 558 -23.39 -6.79 -36.33
CA LYS A 558 -23.90 -8.16 -36.52
C LYS A 558 -25.37 -8.27 -36.11
N THR A 559 -25.78 -7.57 -35.05
CA THR A 559 -27.17 -7.50 -34.59
C THR A 559 -28.04 -6.75 -35.58
N GLN A 560 -27.58 -5.61 -36.09
CA GLN A 560 -28.28 -4.86 -37.12
C GLN A 560 -28.43 -5.65 -38.45
N ARG A 561 -27.38 -6.42 -38.83
CA ARG A 561 -27.51 -7.33 -40.01
C ARG A 561 -28.47 -8.48 -39.76
N ARG A 562 -28.58 -9.01 -38.52
CA ARG A 562 -29.57 -10.05 -38.19
C ARG A 562 -30.98 -9.49 -38.17
N GLU A 563 -31.22 -8.30 -37.67
CA GLU A 563 -32.52 -7.61 -37.70
C GLU A 563 -32.95 -7.27 -39.13
N ALA A 564 -32.01 -6.83 -39.98
CA ALA A 564 -32.27 -6.57 -41.38
C ALA A 564 -32.53 -7.82 -42.26
N SER A 565 -32.16 -9.03 -41.76
CA SER A 565 -32.35 -10.30 -42.46
C SER A 565 -33.55 -11.13 -41.99
N GLN A 566 -34.34 -10.64 -41.02
CA GLN A 566 -35.60 -11.29 -40.68
C GLN A 566 -36.68 -10.96 -41.71
N PRO A 567 -37.32 -11.95 -42.36
CA PRO A 567 -38.42 -11.70 -43.28
C PRO A 567 -39.61 -11.13 -42.51
N ALA A 568 -40.18 -10.05 -43.06
CA ALA A 568 -41.39 -9.41 -42.51
C ALA A 568 -42.52 -10.43 -42.32
N PRO A 569 -43.27 -10.37 -41.22
CA PRO A 569 -44.42 -11.26 -41.02
C PRO A 569 -45.47 -11.05 -42.09
N PRO A 570 -46.16 -12.12 -42.56
CA PRO A 570 -47.11 -12.03 -43.65
C PRO A 570 -48.31 -11.17 -43.28
N ALA A 571 -48.59 -10.16 -44.08
CA ALA A 571 -49.71 -9.26 -43.90
C ALA A 571 -51.04 -10.03 -43.95
N ALA A 572 -51.85 -9.90 -42.93
CA ALA A 572 -53.21 -10.39 -42.88
C ALA A 572 -54.07 -9.68 -43.91
N ARG A 573 -54.74 -10.46 -44.75
CA ARG A 573 -55.76 -10.01 -45.69
C ARG A 573 -56.98 -9.54 -44.95
N GLY A 574 -57.34 -8.26 -45.07
CA GLY A 574 -58.61 -7.70 -44.57
C GLY A 574 -59.13 -6.61 -45.45
N GLN A 575 -60.23 -6.89 -46.08
CA GLN A 575 -61.39 -6.18 -46.72
C GLN A 575 -61.21 -4.73 -47.19
N PRO A 576 -61.88 -4.38 -48.31
CA PRO A 576 -61.77 -3.07 -48.98
C PRO A 576 -62.74 -2.05 -48.38
N ALA A 577 -62.22 -0.87 -48.00
CA ALA A 577 -63.04 0.31 -47.67
C ALA A 577 -62.85 1.43 -48.70
N GLN A 578 -63.94 2.14 -48.96
CA GLN A 578 -64.22 3.15 -49.95
C GLN A 578 -63.28 4.38 -49.94
N PRO A 579 -63.27 5.15 -51.06
CA PRO A 579 -62.35 6.27 -51.26
C PRO A 579 -62.82 7.55 -50.52
N ALA A 580 -61.96 8.17 -49.77
CA ALA A 580 -62.12 9.53 -49.23
C ALA A 580 -61.11 10.47 -49.95
N GLN A 581 -61.58 11.66 -50.30
CA GLN A 581 -60.94 12.71 -51.07
C GLN A 581 -59.65 13.27 -50.43
N PRO A 582 -58.78 13.91 -51.25
CA PRO A 582 -57.46 14.33 -50.83
C PRO A 582 -57.46 15.63 -50.03
N ALA A 583 -56.94 15.60 -48.81
CA ALA A 583 -56.55 16.81 -48.11
C ALA A 583 -55.07 17.10 -48.32
N HIS A 584 -54.82 18.28 -48.84
CA HIS A 584 -53.46 18.83 -48.98
C HIS A 584 -52.75 18.87 -47.65
N ALA A 585 -51.68 18.06 -47.47
CA ALA A 585 -50.72 18.23 -46.43
C ALA A 585 -49.42 18.77 -47.02
N ALA A 586 -49.12 20.01 -46.72
CA ALA A 586 -47.84 20.66 -46.99
C ALA A 586 -46.71 19.91 -46.32
N ARG A 587 -45.70 19.47 -47.04
CA ARG A 587 -44.40 19.03 -46.53
C ARG A 587 -43.67 20.23 -45.96
N PRO A 588 -43.12 20.19 -44.73
CA PRO A 588 -42.21 21.20 -44.26
C PRO A 588 -40.82 20.95 -44.87
N ALA A 589 -40.45 21.73 -45.86
CA ALA A 589 -39.15 21.70 -46.52
C ALA A 589 -38.08 22.48 -45.74
N GLY A 590 -38.13 22.50 -44.40
CA GLY A 590 -37.24 23.29 -43.51
C GLY A 590 -36.21 22.49 -42.73
N ASP A 591 -36.58 21.32 -42.22
CA ASP A 591 -35.77 20.62 -41.17
C ASP A 591 -34.37 20.16 -41.62
N GLY A 592 -34.17 19.81 -42.85
CA GLY A 592 -32.86 19.30 -43.32
C GLY A 592 -31.80 20.40 -43.54
N ARG A 593 -32.23 21.67 -43.81
CA ARG A 593 -31.29 22.79 -43.96
C ARG A 593 -30.87 23.36 -42.61
N ASP A 594 -31.78 23.43 -41.67
CA ASP A 594 -31.50 23.96 -40.34
C ASP A 594 -30.63 22.99 -39.53
N ALA A 595 -30.85 21.69 -39.61
CA ALA A 595 -29.99 20.68 -38.97
C ALA A 595 -28.56 20.71 -39.54
N ARG A 596 -28.38 20.92 -40.86
CA ARG A 596 -27.04 21.09 -41.46
C ARG A 596 -26.37 22.40 -41.06
N ARG A 597 -27.10 23.46 -40.84
CA ARG A 597 -26.59 24.74 -40.39
C ARG A 597 -26.13 24.64 -38.95
N GLN A 598 -26.95 24.05 -38.05
CA GLN A 598 -26.63 23.81 -36.67
C GLN A 598 -25.39 22.90 -36.50
N ALA A 599 -25.25 21.83 -37.25
CA ALA A 599 -24.09 20.97 -37.24
C ALA A 599 -22.78 21.70 -37.66
N ARG A 600 -22.88 22.61 -38.66
CA ARG A 600 -21.72 23.41 -39.08
C ARG A 600 -21.36 24.49 -38.06
N GLU A 601 -22.35 25.10 -37.40
CA GLU A 601 -22.12 26.09 -36.33
C GLU A 601 -21.50 25.43 -35.09
N ALA A 602 -21.97 24.26 -34.71
CA ALA A 602 -21.41 23.46 -33.60
C ALA A 602 -19.97 22.99 -33.89
N GLN A 603 -19.69 22.55 -35.12
CA GLN A 603 -18.33 22.17 -35.54
C GLN A 603 -17.35 23.35 -35.47
N LYS A 604 -17.78 24.55 -35.90
CA LYS A 604 -16.96 25.78 -35.79
C LYS A 604 -16.72 26.18 -34.33
N ALA A 605 -17.70 25.93 -33.45
CA ALA A 605 -17.53 26.19 -32.02
C ALA A 605 -16.49 25.25 -31.39
N VAL A 606 -16.41 23.98 -31.79
CA VAL A 606 -15.37 23.04 -31.35
C VAL A 606 -14.00 23.51 -31.81
N GLU A 607 -13.84 23.85 -33.13
CA GLU A 607 -12.56 24.32 -33.68
C GLU A 607 -12.07 25.62 -32.98
N ALA A 608 -13.00 26.51 -32.64
CA ALA A 608 -12.67 27.74 -31.90
C ALA A 608 -12.22 27.46 -30.47
N ALA A 609 -12.90 26.54 -29.79
CA ALA A 609 -12.56 26.13 -28.43
C ALA A 609 -11.21 25.37 -28.35
N GLU A 610 -10.94 24.48 -29.32
CA GLU A 610 -9.64 23.81 -29.48
C GLU A 610 -8.50 24.81 -29.67
N GLY A 611 -8.71 25.81 -30.52
CA GLY A 611 -7.71 26.87 -30.72
C GLY A 611 -7.48 27.75 -29.48
N GLU A 612 -8.47 27.94 -28.62
CA GLU A 612 -8.33 28.63 -27.32
C GLU A 612 -7.56 27.78 -26.32
N VAL A 613 -7.89 26.49 -26.17
CA VAL A 613 -7.19 25.54 -25.31
C VAL A 613 -5.71 25.46 -25.71
N GLY A 614 -5.39 25.24 -26.98
CA GLY A 614 -4.00 25.15 -27.43
C GLY A 614 -3.16 26.41 -27.18
N ARG A 615 -3.78 27.61 -27.24
CA ARG A 615 -3.08 28.86 -26.88
C ARG A 615 -2.80 28.98 -25.39
N LEU A 616 -3.77 28.59 -24.55
CA LEU A 616 -3.61 28.64 -23.09
C LEU A 616 -2.62 27.59 -22.60
N GLU A 617 -2.60 26.39 -23.19
CA GLU A 617 -1.59 25.37 -22.91
C GLU A 617 -0.17 25.85 -23.24
N ALA A 618 0.01 26.48 -24.41
CA ALA A 618 1.29 27.05 -24.80
C ALA A 618 1.73 28.17 -23.82
N GLN A 619 0.78 28.98 -23.32
CA GLN A 619 1.06 30.02 -22.33
C GLN A 619 1.46 29.43 -20.98
N VAL A 620 0.76 28.40 -20.49
CA VAL A 620 1.09 27.68 -19.26
C VAL A 620 2.48 27.05 -19.36
N GLN A 621 2.80 26.39 -20.49
CA GLN A 621 4.12 25.82 -20.72
C GLN A 621 5.24 26.89 -20.75
N ALA A 622 5.00 28.03 -21.39
CA ALA A 622 5.98 29.12 -21.44
C ALA A 622 6.27 29.71 -20.06
N LEU A 623 5.21 29.92 -19.25
CA LEU A 623 5.35 30.43 -17.87
C LEU A 623 6.04 29.40 -16.95
N THR A 624 5.73 28.10 -17.11
CA THR A 624 6.37 27.03 -16.35
C THR A 624 7.87 26.98 -16.66
N ARG A 625 8.26 26.95 -17.94
CA ARG A 625 9.68 26.99 -18.34
C ARG A 625 10.42 28.24 -17.87
N ALA A 626 9.75 29.39 -17.86
CA ALA A 626 10.35 30.61 -17.40
C ALA A 626 10.55 30.62 -15.87
N LEU A 627 9.72 29.89 -15.10
CA LEU A 627 9.87 29.70 -13.65
C LEU A 627 10.94 28.64 -13.28
N GLU A 628 11.32 27.77 -14.21
CA GLU A 628 12.39 26.79 -14.02
C GLU A 628 13.80 27.40 -14.16
N ASP A 629 13.93 28.67 -14.55
CA ASP A 629 15.22 29.35 -14.70
C ASP A 629 15.84 29.65 -13.32
N PRO A 630 16.97 29.03 -12.95
CA PRO A 630 17.62 29.23 -11.66
C PRO A 630 18.09 30.68 -11.43
N GLU A 631 18.35 31.44 -12.48
CA GLU A 631 18.81 32.85 -12.36
C GLU A 631 17.73 33.78 -11.77
N LEU A 632 16.47 33.42 -11.93
CA LEU A 632 15.33 34.16 -11.34
C LEU A 632 15.36 34.18 -9.81
N TYR A 633 15.99 33.22 -9.15
CA TYR A 633 15.99 33.09 -7.69
C TYR A 633 17.27 33.62 -7.04
N THR A 634 18.25 34.09 -7.82
CA THR A 634 19.55 34.57 -7.31
C THR A 634 19.52 36.02 -6.86
N THR A 635 18.53 36.81 -7.25
CA THR A 635 18.44 38.25 -6.91
C THR A 635 17.09 38.59 -6.28
N PRO A 636 17.04 39.61 -5.35
CA PRO A 636 15.78 40.05 -4.76
C PRO A 636 14.71 40.51 -5.77
N ALA A 637 15.17 41.14 -6.88
CA ALA A 637 14.27 41.53 -7.97
C ALA A 637 13.74 40.33 -8.76
N GLY A 638 14.54 39.28 -8.92
CA GLY A 638 14.16 38.04 -9.55
C GLY A 638 13.11 37.27 -8.74
N VAL A 639 13.24 37.26 -7.41
CA VAL A 639 12.24 36.63 -6.50
C VAL A 639 10.88 37.34 -6.59
N LEU A 640 10.86 38.66 -6.67
CA LEU A 640 9.60 39.40 -6.90
C LEU A 640 8.99 39.09 -8.26
N LYS A 641 9.83 38.95 -9.30
CA LYS A 641 9.39 38.59 -10.64
C LYS A 641 8.85 37.15 -10.70
N SER A 642 9.50 36.19 -10.04
CA SER A 642 9.02 34.81 -9.96
C SER A 642 7.68 34.68 -9.23
N ALA A 643 7.45 35.45 -8.16
CA ALA A 643 6.16 35.51 -7.48
C ALA A 643 5.04 36.10 -8.38
N ALA A 644 5.35 37.13 -9.16
CA ALA A 644 4.40 37.68 -10.12
C ALA A 644 4.06 36.70 -11.25
N MET A 645 5.08 35.99 -11.79
CA MET A 645 4.91 34.96 -12.82
C MET A 645 4.18 33.74 -12.28
N GLY A 646 4.38 33.36 -11.01
CA GLY A 646 3.62 32.29 -10.33
C GLY A 646 2.13 32.62 -10.25
N ALA A 647 1.80 33.89 -9.88
CA ALA A 647 0.41 34.34 -9.86
C ALA A 647 -0.23 34.38 -11.27
N GLU A 648 0.58 34.67 -12.31
CA GLU A 648 0.14 34.67 -13.70
C GLU A 648 -0.08 33.22 -14.20
N LEU A 649 0.79 32.28 -13.82
CA LEU A 649 0.64 30.86 -14.10
C LEU A 649 -0.66 30.30 -13.50
N GLU A 650 -0.96 30.63 -12.24
CA GLU A 650 -2.20 30.17 -11.60
C GLU A 650 -3.46 30.76 -12.25
N ARG A 651 -3.40 32.00 -12.75
CA ARG A 651 -4.49 32.59 -13.57
C ARG A 651 -4.63 31.89 -14.90
N ALA A 652 -3.52 31.58 -15.58
CA ALA A 652 -3.52 30.90 -16.87
C ALA A 652 -4.09 29.46 -16.72
N LYS A 653 -3.75 28.74 -15.66
CA LYS A 653 -4.33 27.43 -15.36
C LYS A 653 -5.84 27.48 -15.15
N ARG A 654 -6.34 28.42 -14.35
CA ARG A 654 -7.80 28.59 -14.14
C ARG A 654 -8.54 28.96 -15.44
N THR A 655 -7.91 29.78 -16.30
CA THR A 655 -8.52 30.10 -17.60
C THR A 655 -8.49 28.91 -18.56
N LEU A 656 -7.46 28.05 -18.47
CA LEU A 656 -7.37 26.79 -19.21
C LEU A 656 -8.47 25.79 -18.77
N ASP A 657 -8.71 25.63 -17.48
CA ASP A 657 -9.78 24.79 -16.96
C ASP A 657 -11.15 25.24 -17.50
N GLY A 658 -11.44 26.55 -17.47
CA GLY A 658 -12.67 27.09 -18.06
C GLY A 658 -12.75 26.98 -19.58
N ALA A 659 -11.63 26.95 -20.29
CA ALA A 659 -11.59 26.69 -21.72
C ALA A 659 -11.84 25.21 -22.05
N LEU A 660 -11.32 24.29 -21.24
CA LEU A 660 -11.58 22.83 -21.36
C LEU A 660 -13.07 22.51 -21.10
N GLU A 661 -13.70 23.15 -20.12
CA GLU A 661 -15.15 23.00 -19.88
C GLU A 661 -15.97 23.47 -21.11
N ARG A 662 -15.58 24.60 -21.73
CA ARG A 662 -16.24 25.10 -22.93
C ARG A 662 -16.03 24.19 -24.15
N TRP A 663 -14.82 23.62 -24.27
CA TRP A 663 -14.52 22.66 -25.33
C TRP A 663 -15.33 21.36 -25.21
N THR A 664 -15.46 20.81 -23.98
CA THR A 664 -16.30 19.63 -23.72
C THR A 664 -17.76 19.91 -24.02
N ALA A 665 -18.30 21.06 -23.61
CA ALA A 665 -19.68 21.45 -23.92
C ALA A 665 -19.93 21.66 -25.42
N ALA A 666 -18.96 22.22 -26.14
CA ALA A 666 -19.01 22.39 -27.60
C ALA A 666 -18.98 21.04 -28.33
N THR A 667 -18.13 20.11 -27.85
CA THR A 667 -18.01 18.75 -28.41
C THR A 667 -19.32 17.97 -28.23
N GLU A 668 -19.93 18.00 -27.06
CA GLU A 668 -21.24 17.38 -26.84
C GLU A 668 -22.36 18.02 -27.66
N ALA A 669 -22.32 19.33 -27.88
CA ALA A 669 -23.28 20.02 -28.73
C ALA A 669 -23.12 19.61 -30.22
N ALA A 670 -21.87 19.44 -30.69
CA ALA A 670 -21.55 18.98 -32.03
C ALA A 670 -22.00 17.53 -32.25
N GLU A 671 -21.81 16.65 -31.29
CA GLU A 671 -22.27 15.27 -31.33
C GLU A 671 -23.80 15.20 -31.39
N ARG A 672 -24.50 15.95 -30.55
CA ARG A 672 -25.98 16.05 -30.60
C ARG A 672 -26.50 16.57 -31.92
N ALA A 673 -25.87 17.59 -32.51
CA ALA A 673 -26.22 18.15 -33.80
C ALA A 673 -25.94 17.15 -34.95
N ALA A 674 -24.84 16.39 -34.87
CA ALA A 674 -24.52 15.33 -35.85
C ALA A 674 -25.51 14.15 -35.75
N GLU A 675 -25.98 13.81 -34.58
CA GLU A 675 -26.98 12.76 -34.35
C GLU A 675 -28.36 13.18 -34.87
N ALA A 676 -28.76 14.44 -34.64
CA ALA A 676 -29.98 15.01 -35.21
C ALA A 676 -29.94 15.02 -36.76
N MET A 677 -28.76 15.35 -37.34
CA MET A 677 -28.56 15.30 -38.79
C MET A 677 -28.62 13.86 -39.34
N ARG A 678 -28.18 12.86 -38.59
CA ARG A 678 -28.32 11.43 -38.98
C ARG A 678 -29.77 10.97 -38.93
N ARG A 679 -30.56 11.41 -37.93
CA ARG A 679 -32.00 11.10 -37.84
C ARG A 679 -32.84 11.73 -38.95
N VAL A 680 -32.46 12.88 -39.46
CA VAL A 680 -33.10 13.54 -40.61
C VAL A 680 -32.73 12.87 -41.96
N LYS A 681 -31.61 12.14 -42.03
CA LYS A 681 -31.17 11.39 -43.21
C LYS A 681 -31.70 9.95 -43.25
N ALA A 682 -32.10 9.38 -42.13
CA ALA A 682 -32.78 8.08 -42.01
C ALA A 682 -34.30 8.28 -42.20
#